data_01d4ba3e76217c0ce769d8ec1a26b3ad
#
_entry.id   01d4ba3e76217c0ce769d8ec1a26b3ad
#
_cell.length_a   1.000
_cell.length_b   1.000
_cell.length_c   1.000
_cell.angle_alpha   90.00
_cell.angle_beta   90.00
_cell.angle_gamma   90.00
#
_symmetry.space_group_name_H-M   'P 1'
#
loop_
_entity.id
_entity.type
_entity.pdbx_description
1 polymer ?
#
loop_
_entity_poly.entity_id
_entity_poly.type
_entity_poly.pdbx_seq_one_letter_code
_entity_poly.pdbx_strand_id
1 'polypeptide(L)'
;MPIAQLLELWKKIEVEPMEIETPEEDLSVDVEPMPEDAPEEAQCDLELPEAQPAAVEEEEGVVKEIPIGHHVKEGAEKADPSQFELLKVLGQGSYGKVFLVRKVRGSDAGQLYAMKVLKKATLKVRDRVRSKMERDILAEVSHPFIVKLHYAFQTEGKLYLILDFLRGGDLFTRLSKEVMFTEEDVKFYLAELALALAHLHSLGIIYRDLKPENVLLDEDGHIRVTDFGLSKEAVDQDKRAYSFCGTIEYMAPEVVSRRGHTHTADWWSFGVLMFEMLTGSLPFQGKDRKETMALILKAKLGMPQFLSVEAQGLLRALFKRNPCNRLGAGLDGVEELKRHPFFVTIDWNKLYRREVTPPFRPAVGRPEDTFHFDPEFTARTPTDSPGVPPSANAHHLFRGFSFVASSLVQDLSQQDAHRAAVHPIVQQLHGNNVLFTDGYEVGEDIGVGAYSVCKRCVHKASDTEYAVKIIDKSKRDPSEEIEILLRYGQHPNIITLKDVYDDGQRVYLVTELMRGGELLDRILRQRCFSEREASAVLCTIARTIHYLHSQGVVHRDLKPSNILYMDESGNPESIRICDFGFAKQLRAENGLLMTPCYTANFVAPEVLKRQGYDAACDIWSLGILLYTMLAGFTPFANGPDDTAEEILARVSSGKYALSGGNWDSISDAAKDVVSKMLHVDPQQRLTALQVLQHPWVVDGEQLPQSQLSRHDVHLVKRRSQAFW
;
A
#
# COMPACT_ATOMS: atom_id res chain seq x y z
N MET A 1 -6.17 -38.45 7.86
CA MET A 1 -6.36 -38.93 6.48
C MET A 1 -5.38 -38.18 5.58
N PRO A 2 -4.65 -38.84 4.70
CA PRO A 2 -3.70 -38.17 3.80
C PRO A 2 -4.43 -37.34 2.75
N ILE A 3 -3.84 -36.19 2.40
CA ILE A 3 -4.35 -35.16 1.48
C ILE A 3 -4.74 -35.72 0.09
N ALA A 4 -4.19 -36.85 -0.33
CA ALA A 4 -4.51 -37.51 -1.58
C ALA A 4 -5.96 -38.04 -1.67
N GLN A 5 -6.61 -38.36 -0.56
CA GLN A 5 -8.01 -38.81 -0.55
C GLN A 5 -9.06 -37.69 -0.58
N LEU A 6 -8.66 -36.47 -0.21
CA LEU A 6 -9.51 -35.27 -0.32
C LEU A 6 -9.59 -34.72 -1.74
N LEU A 7 -8.53 -34.93 -2.55
CA LEU A 7 -8.50 -34.51 -3.95
C LEU A 7 -9.31 -35.43 -4.88
N GLU A 8 -9.53 -36.69 -4.52
CA GLU A 8 -10.41 -37.61 -5.29
C GLU A 8 -11.89 -37.39 -5.02
N LEU A 9 -12.26 -36.90 -3.84
CA LEU A 9 -13.66 -36.53 -3.53
C LEU A 9 -14.10 -35.24 -4.23
N TRP A 10 -13.18 -34.36 -4.56
CA TRP A 10 -13.47 -33.08 -5.25
C TRP A 10 -13.70 -33.24 -6.76
N LYS A 11 -13.20 -34.32 -7.36
CA LYS A 11 -13.38 -34.62 -8.80
C LYS A 11 -14.71 -35.34 -9.15
N LYS A 12 -15.56 -35.62 -8.18
CA LYS A 12 -16.83 -36.37 -8.37
C LYS A 12 -18.13 -35.55 -8.19
N ILE A 13 -18.03 -34.22 -8.15
CA ILE A 13 -19.20 -33.33 -8.16
C ILE A 13 -19.14 -32.47 -9.43
N GLU A 14 -19.40 -33.11 -10.57
CA GLU A 14 -19.92 -32.42 -11.75
C GLU A 14 -21.42 -32.25 -11.58
N VAL A 15 -21.89 -31.01 -11.44
CA VAL A 15 -23.32 -30.68 -11.43
C VAL A 15 -23.69 -30.29 -12.85
N GLU A 16 -24.66 -31.04 -13.41
CA GLU A 16 -25.32 -30.70 -14.68
C GLU A 16 -26.02 -29.33 -14.61
N PRO A 17 -26.04 -28.56 -15.70
CA PRO A 17 -26.70 -27.25 -15.71
C PRO A 17 -28.23 -27.44 -15.72
N MET A 18 -28.89 -26.90 -14.70
CA MET A 18 -30.35 -26.79 -14.64
C MET A 18 -30.77 -25.56 -15.48
N GLU A 19 -31.57 -25.82 -16.52
CA GLU A 19 -32.28 -24.79 -17.28
C GLU A 19 -33.34 -24.12 -16.38
N ILE A 20 -33.29 -22.80 -16.27
CA ILE A 20 -34.32 -22.00 -15.60
C ILE A 20 -35.11 -21.29 -16.70
N GLU A 21 -36.37 -21.73 -16.84
CA GLU A 21 -37.38 -21.02 -17.61
C GLU A 21 -37.70 -19.66 -16.97
N THR A 22 -37.66 -18.61 -17.76
CA THR A 22 -38.12 -17.26 -17.39
C THR A 22 -39.62 -17.13 -17.71
N PRO A 23 -40.46 -16.64 -16.78
CA PRO A 23 -41.79 -16.16 -17.15
C PRO A 23 -41.70 -14.71 -17.65
N GLU A 24 -42.21 -14.48 -18.83
CA GLU A 24 -42.53 -13.13 -19.34
C GLU A 24 -43.74 -12.60 -18.55
N GLU A 25 -43.60 -11.46 -17.89
CA GLU A 25 -44.72 -10.62 -17.49
C GLU A 25 -44.58 -9.21 -18.09
N ASP A 26 -45.53 -8.94 -18.96
CA ASP A 26 -45.83 -7.67 -19.59
C ASP A 26 -46.31 -6.66 -18.52
N LEU A 27 -45.60 -5.57 -18.33
CA LEU A 27 -46.15 -4.34 -17.69
C LEU A 27 -45.65 -3.12 -18.44
N SER A 28 -46.46 -2.65 -19.36
CA SER A 28 -46.42 -1.32 -19.95
C SER A 28 -46.77 -0.26 -18.89
N VAL A 29 -45.87 0.65 -18.60
CA VAL A 29 -46.18 1.89 -17.89
C VAL A 29 -45.73 3.06 -18.75
N ASP A 30 -46.70 3.86 -19.18
CA ASP A 30 -46.53 5.12 -19.89
C ASP A 30 -45.75 6.12 -19.00
N VAL A 31 -44.67 6.66 -19.52
CA VAL A 31 -43.94 7.80 -18.90
C VAL A 31 -43.96 8.98 -19.90
N GLU A 32 -44.67 10.03 -19.52
CA GLU A 32 -44.69 11.32 -20.25
C GLU A 32 -43.26 11.95 -20.30
N PRO A 33 -42.90 12.65 -21.37
CA PRO A 33 -41.59 13.28 -21.50
C PRO A 33 -41.52 14.62 -20.78
N MET A 34 -40.53 14.79 -19.92
CA MET A 34 -40.13 16.10 -19.38
C MET A 34 -39.22 16.85 -20.38
N PRO A 35 -39.25 18.18 -20.44
CA PRO A 35 -38.64 18.96 -21.51
C PRO A 35 -37.10 19.03 -21.44
N GLU A 36 -36.49 18.96 -22.61
CA GLU A 36 -35.07 19.16 -22.86
C GLU A 36 -34.72 20.67 -22.75
N ASP A 37 -33.92 21.05 -21.78
CA ASP A 37 -33.11 22.26 -21.82
C ASP A 37 -31.69 21.90 -22.25
N ALA A 38 -31.35 22.15 -23.50
CA ALA A 38 -30.02 22.08 -24.07
C ALA A 38 -29.34 23.46 -24.04
N PRO A 39 -28.10 23.59 -23.56
CA PRO A 39 -27.27 24.73 -23.93
C PRO A 39 -26.48 24.40 -25.22
N GLU A 40 -26.47 25.40 -26.09
CA GLU A 40 -25.86 25.47 -27.40
C GLU A 40 -24.42 24.93 -27.45
N GLU A 41 -24.20 23.88 -28.26
CA GLU A 41 -22.87 23.49 -28.75
C GLU A 41 -22.48 24.44 -29.89
N ALA A 42 -21.43 25.24 -29.64
CA ALA A 42 -20.78 25.99 -30.71
C ALA A 42 -20.15 24.99 -31.69
N GLN A 43 -20.77 24.85 -32.86
CA GLN A 43 -20.24 24.11 -33.99
C GLN A 43 -18.98 24.82 -34.50
N CYS A 44 -17.85 24.17 -34.42
CA CYS A 44 -16.63 24.50 -35.13
C CYS A 44 -16.61 23.62 -36.38
N ASP A 45 -17.24 24.10 -37.47
CA ASP A 45 -17.19 23.47 -38.79
C ASP A 45 -15.77 23.60 -39.36
N LEU A 46 -15.01 22.53 -39.29
CA LEU A 46 -13.83 22.33 -40.14
C LEU A 46 -14.15 21.13 -41.05
N GLU A 47 -14.47 21.46 -42.30
CA GLU A 47 -14.59 20.48 -43.39
C GLU A 47 -13.32 19.66 -43.51
N LEU A 48 -13.46 18.34 -43.38
CA LEU A 48 -12.39 17.36 -43.58
C LEU A 48 -12.43 16.88 -45.05
N PRO A 49 -11.33 16.92 -45.79
CA PRO A 49 -11.24 16.24 -47.05
C PRO A 49 -11.22 14.72 -46.86
N GLU A 50 -12.01 14.01 -47.64
CA GLU A 50 -12.01 12.53 -47.68
C GLU A 50 -10.62 12.04 -48.11
N ALA A 51 -9.91 11.38 -47.20
CA ALA A 51 -8.64 10.76 -47.54
C ALA A 51 -8.87 9.33 -48.05
N GLN A 52 -8.47 9.08 -49.27
CA GLN A 52 -8.27 7.75 -49.84
C GLN A 52 -7.25 6.95 -49.03
N PRO A 53 -7.31 5.62 -48.96
CA PRO A 53 -6.36 4.82 -48.21
C PRO A 53 -4.98 4.85 -48.90
N ALA A 54 -4.10 5.68 -48.37
CA ALA A 54 -2.70 5.67 -48.78
C ALA A 54 -2.01 4.44 -48.20
N ALA A 55 -1.21 3.79 -49.07
CA ALA A 55 -0.32 2.70 -48.70
C ALA A 55 0.61 3.13 -47.54
N VAL A 56 0.78 2.25 -46.57
CA VAL A 56 1.67 2.44 -45.42
C VAL A 56 3.11 2.31 -45.95
N GLU A 57 3.70 3.39 -46.35
CA GLU A 57 5.15 3.51 -46.41
C GLU A 57 5.63 3.71 -44.99
N GLU A 58 6.41 2.77 -44.44
CA GLU A 58 7.12 2.89 -43.17
C GLU A 58 8.14 4.03 -43.31
N GLU A 59 7.78 5.22 -42.83
CA GLU A 59 8.77 6.29 -42.67
C GLU A 59 9.87 5.80 -41.73
N GLU A 60 11.04 5.49 -42.28
CA GLU A 60 12.29 5.42 -41.49
C GLU A 60 12.54 6.80 -40.90
N GLY A 61 12.13 6.96 -39.63
CA GLY A 61 12.26 8.20 -38.91
C GLY A 61 13.72 8.62 -38.78
N VAL A 62 14.06 9.73 -39.37
CA VAL A 62 15.33 10.43 -39.16
C VAL A 62 15.48 10.70 -37.69
N VAL A 63 16.39 9.98 -37.02
CA VAL A 63 16.74 10.19 -35.61
C VAL A 63 17.43 11.54 -35.49
N LYS A 64 16.70 12.57 -35.06
CA LYS A 64 17.35 13.81 -34.61
C LYS A 64 18.07 13.50 -33.28
N GLU A 65 19.39 13.70 -33.24
CA GLU A 65 20.16 13.64 -32.00
C GLU A 65 19.77 14.85 -31.14
N ILE A 66 19.38 14.59 -29.89
CA ILE A 66 19.28 15.64 -28.88
C ILE A 66 20.73 16.12 -28.65
N PRO A 67 21.02 17.43 -28.70
CA PRO A 67 22.33 17.91 -28.28
C PRO A 67 22.46 17.78 -26.76
N ILE A 68 22.92 16.62 -26.30
CA ILE A 68 23.18 16.39 -24.87
C ILE A 68 24.37 17.26 -24.50
N GLY A 69 24.13 18.32 -23.69
CA GLY A 69 25.15 19.28 -23.27
C GLY A 69 26.23 18.71 -22.34
N HIS A 70 26.16 17.43 -22.00
CA HIS A 70 27.07 16.78 -21.04
C HIS A 70 27.63 15.49 -21.64
N HIS A 71 28.57 15.64 -22.57
CA HIS A 71 29.50 14.55 -22.87
C HIS A 71 30.37 14.27 -21.64
N VAL A 72 30.71 12.99 -21.43
CA VAL A 72 31.74 12.61 -20.45
C VAL A 72 32.95 13.51 -20.71
N LYS A 73 33.31 14.40 -19.76
CA LYS A 73 34.51 15.23 -19.89
C LYS A 73 35.69 14.32 -20.13
N GLU A 74 36.56 14.67 -21.08
CA GLU A 74 37.82 13.95 -21.29
C GLU A 74 38.56 13.85 -19.96
N GLY A 75 38.82 12.63 -19.49
CA GLY A 75 39.43 12.34 -18.19
C GLY A 75 38.51 11.75 -17.13
N ALA A 76 37.18 11.70 -17.30
CA ALA A 76 36.30 11.01 -16.36
C ALA A 76 36.39 9.50 -16.56
N GLU A 77 36.51 8.77 -15.44
CA GLU A 77 36.60 7.30 -15.44
C GLU A 77 35.32 6.69 -16.02
N LYS A 78 35.44 5.96 -17.13
CA LYS A 78 34.30 5.30 -17.77
C LYS A 78 33.87 4.14 -16.91
N ALA A 79 32.56 4.08 -16.60
CA ALA A 79 32.01 2.93 -15.90
C ALA A 79 32.00 1.67 -16.81
N ASP A 80 32.28 0.52 -16.24
CA ASP A 80 32.26 -0.79 -16.87
C ASP A 80 31.61 -1.85 -15.94
N PRO A 81 31.22 -3.04 -16.45
CA PRO A 81 30.54 -4.05 -15.64
C PRO A 81 31.38 -4.58 -14.47
N SER A 82 32.74 -4.56 -14.56
CA SER A 82 33.62 -5.08 -13.51
C SER A 82 33.63 -4.23 -12.23
N GLN A 83 33.09 -3.03 -12.32
CA GLN A 83 32.95 -2.10 -11.18
C GLN A 83 31.69 -2.34 -10.35
N PHE A 84 30.85 -3.33 -10.74
CA PHE A 84 29.57 -3.63 -10.08
C PHE A 84 29.47 -5.10 -9.71
N GLU A 85 29.33 -5.36 -8.42
CA GLU A 85 29.05 -6.70 -7.89
C GLU A 85 27.56 -7.00 -8.01
N LEU A 86 27.19 -8.14 -8.60
CA LEU A 86 25.79 -8.59 -8.71
C LEU A 86 25.35 -9.20 -7.39
N LEU A 87 24.31 -8.66 -6.75
CA LEU A 87 23.80 -9.15 -5.46
C LEU A 87 22.54 -10.00 -5.61
N LYS A 88 21.53 -9.50 -6.35
CA LYS A 88 20.23 -10.17 -6.55
C LYS A 88 19.64 -9.84 -7.92
N VAL A 89 18.69 -10.65 -8.37
CA VAL A 89 17.83 -10.32 -9.51
C VAL A 89 16.60 -9.61 -8.97
N LEU A 90 16.32 -8.39 -9.44
CA LEU A 90 15.14 -7.63 -9.04
C LEU A 90 13.94 -7.86 -9.96
N GLY A 91 14.20 -8.20 -11.24
CA GLY A 91 13.16 -8.46 -12.23
C GLY A 91 13.73 -8.92 -13.56
N GLN A 92 12.85 -9.48 -14.39
CA GLN A 92 13.22 -9.93 -15.74
C GLN A 92 12.07 -9.60 -16.70
N GLY A 93 12.35 -8.80 -17.72
CA GLY A 93 11.42 -8.48 -18.81
C GLY A 93 11.81 -9.09 -20.14
N SER A 94 11.02 -8.80 -21.18
CA SER A 94 11.20 -9.33 -22.54
C SER A 94 12.57 -9.02 -23.14
N TYR A 95 13.20 -7.91 -22.76
CA TYR A 95 14.44 -7.40 -23.37
C TYR A 95 15.67 -7.48 -22.49
N GLY A 96 15.52 -7.82 -21.18
CA GLY A 96 16.63 -7.82 -20.28
C GLY A 96 16.30 -8.19 -18.84
N LYS A 97 17.28 -8.01 -17.97
CA LYS A 97 17.20 -8.25 -16.53
C LYS A 97 17.53 -6.99 -15.75
N VAL A 98 16.95 -6.86 -14.58
CA VAL A 98 17.32 -5.82 -13.60
C VAL A 98 17.96 -6.52 -12.41
N PHE A 99 19.15 -6.06 -12.01
CA PHE A 99 19.91 -6.59 -10.88
C PHE A 99 20.05 -5.53 -9.79
N LEU A 100 20.01 -5.94 -8.53
CA LEU A 100 20.60 -5.19 -7.45
C LEU A 100 22.11 -5.37 -7.53
N VAL A 101 22.84 -4.27 -7.54
CA VAL A 101 24.31 -4.27 -7.65
C VAL A 101 24.93 -3.35 -6.60
N ARG A 102 26.16 -3.69 -6.18
CA ARG A 102 27.01 -2.84 -5.35
C ARG A 102 28.17 -2.32 -6.19
N LYS A 103 28.41 -1.02 -6.14
CA LYS A 103 29.61 -0.42 -6.73
C LYS A 103 30.83 -0.83 -5.93
N VAL A 104 31.85 -1.41 -6.56
CA VAL A 104 33.05 -1.95 -5.88
C VAL A 104 34.26 -1.03 -6.02
N ARG A 105 34.26 -0.06 -6.95
CA ARG A 105 35.36 0.89 -7.20
C ARG A 105 34.83 2.27 -7.54
N GLY A 106 35.59 3.31 -7.26
CA GLY A 106 35.25 4.70 -7.52
C GLY A 106 34.89 5.46 -6.25
N SER A 107 34.51 6.73 -6.38
CA SER A 107 34.15 7.63 -5.25
C SER A 107 32.88 7.17 -4.51
N ASP A 108 32.01 6.43 -5.18
CA ASP A 108 30.76 5.87 -4.70
C ASP A 108 30.84 4.35 -4.40
N ALA A 109 32.05 3.85 -4.13
CA ALA A 109 32.26 2.46 -3.75
C ALA A 109 31.43 2.11 -2.50
N GLY A 110 30.72 0.97 -2.53
CA GLY A 110 29.78 0.52 -1.50
C GLY A 110 28.33 0.91 -1.77
N GLN A 111 28.06 1.90 -2.63
CA GLN A 111 26.70 2.33 -2.98
C GLN A 111 25.95 1.25 -3.75
N LEU A 112 24.65 1.12 -3.44
CA LEU A 112 23.73 0.17 -4.10
C LEU A 112 22.97 0.86 -5.22
N TYR A 113 22.80 0.13 -6.32
CA TYR A 113 22.11 0.58 -7.51
C TYR A 113 21.22 -0.52 -8.11
N ALA A 114 20.23 -0.12 -8.90
CA ALA A 114 19.53 -1.01 -9.80
C ALA A 114 20.20 -0.98 -11.18
N MET A 115 20.68 -2.12 -11.67
CA MET A 115 21.33 -2.25 -12.96
C MET A 115 20.40 -2.92 -13.96
N LYS A 116 19.87 -2.14 -14.91
CA LYS A 116 19.08 -2.64 -16.05
C LYS A 116 20.01 -3.05 -17.17
N VAL A 117 19.97 -4.34 -17.55
CA VAL A 117 20.83 -4.92 -18.58
C VAL A 117 19.98 -5.32 -19.79
N LEU A 118 20.28 -4.78 -20.95
CA LEU A 118 19.59 -5.06 -22.22
C LEU A 118 20.54 -5.78 -23.18
N LYS A 119 20.06 -6.86 -23.84
CA LYS A 119 20.85 -7.64 -24.81
C LYS A 119 20.66 -7.03 -26.20
N LYS A 120 21.71 -6.50 -26.81
CA LYS A 120 21.66 -5.86 -28.15
C LYS A 120 21.12 -6.81 -29.24
N ALA A 121 21.45 -8.09 -29.15
CA ALA A 121 21.02 -9.10 -30.14
C ALA A 121 19.50 -9.38 -30.11
N THR A 122 18.83 -9.19 -28.96
CA THR A 122 17.37 -9.41 -28.83
C THR A 122 16.54 -8.17 -29.16
N LEU A 123 17.18 -7.00 -29.25
CA LEU A 123 16.51 -5.75 -29.55
C LEU A 123 16.22 -5.63 -31.06
N LYS A 124 14.94 -5.50 -31.42
CA LYS A 124 14.52 -5.11 -32.79
C LYS A 124 14.97 -3.68 -33.05
N VAL A 125 15.03 -3.26 -34.32
CA VAL A 125 15.45 -1.91 -34.70
C VAL A 125 14.69 -0.82 -33.91
N ARG A 126 13.36 -0.95 -33.81
CA ARG A 126 12.51 -0.04 -33.05
C ARG A 126 12.87 0.00 -31.54
N ASP A 127 13.23 -1.12 -30.94
CA ASP A 127 13.55 -1.21 -29.53
C ASP A 127 14.95 -0.68 -29.21
N ARG A 128 15.85 -0.68 -30.20
CA ARG A 128 17.18 -0.03 -30.11
C ARG A 128 17.03 1.50 -30.01
N VAL A 129 16.17 2.09 -30.86
CA VAL A 129 15.85 3.52 -30.79
C VAL A 129 15.24 3.88 -29.45
N ARG A 130 14.31 3.07 -28.93
CA ARG A 130 13.68 3.25 -27.63
C ARG A 130 14.68 3.19 -26.49
N SER A 131 15.63 2.23 -26.51
CA SER A 131 16.64 2.12 -25.45
C SER A 131 17.61 3.30 -25.44
N LYS A 132 17.94 3.86 -26.61
CA LYS A 132 18.73 5.09 -26.71
C LYS A 132 17.94 6.27 -26.14
N MET A 133 16.67 6.42 -26.52
CA MET A 133 15.78 7.48 -26.05
C MET A 133 15.57 7.43 -24.54
N GLU A 134 15.35 6.23 -23.96
CA GLU A 134 15.26 6.04 -22.50
C GLU A 134 16.49 6.59 -21.80
N ARG A 135 17.69 6.27 -22.30
CA ARG A 135 18.95 6.78 -21.75
C ARG A 135 19.05 8.31 -21.89
N ASP A 136 18.69 8.86 -23.06
CA ASP A 136 18.80 10.29 -23.34
C ASP A 136 17.87 11.09 -22.45
N ILE A 137 16.62 10.67 -22.28
CA ILE A 137 15.64 11.27 -21.37
C ILE A 137 16.17 11.22 -19.93
N LEU A 138 16.60 10.05 -19.44
CA LEU A 138 17.07 9.89 -18.07
C LEU A 138 18.38 10.63 -17.77
N ALA A 139 19.19 10.93 -18.78
CA ALA A 139 20.40 11.74 -18.62
C ALA A 139 20.09 13.23 -18.44
N GLU A 140 19.00 13.71 -19.02
CA GLU A 140 18.58 15.12 -19.00
C GLU A 140 17.63 15.43 -17.85
N VAL A 141 16.73 14.49 -17.49
CA VAL A 141 15.68 14.69 -16.50
C VAL A 141 16.25 14.59 -15.08
N SER A 142 16.02 15.64 -14.28
CA SER A 142 16.32 15.63 -12.84
C SER A 142 15.11 16.15 -12.07
N HIS A 143 14.41 15.24 -11.38
CA HIS A 143 13.19 15.57 -10.63
C HIS A 143 13.04 14.67 -9.39
N PRO A 144 12.54 15.16 -8.24
CA PRO A 144 12.44 14.36 -7.01
C PRO A 144 11.57 13.12 -7.13
N PHE A 145 10.63 13.06 -8.09
CA PHE A 145 9.70 11.94 -8.30
C PHE A 145 9.93 11.19 -9.61
N ILE A 146 11.15 11.28 -10.17
CA ILE A 146 11.60 10.52 -11.34
C ILE A 146 12.88 9.78 -10.97
N VAL A 147 13.03 8.53 -11.40
CA VAL A 147 14.22 7.73 -11.17
C VAL A 147 15.46 8.40 -11.77
N LYS A 148 16.57 8.42 -11.03
CA LYS A 148 17.82 9.05 -11.48
C LYS A 148 18.71 8.02 -12.18
N LEU A 149 19.31 8.43 -13.31
CA LEU A 149 20.38 7.70 -13.97
C LEU A 149 21.73 8.17 -13.43
N HIS A 150 22.54 7.23 -12.93
CA HIS A 150 23.89 7.50 -12.41
C HIS A 150 24.97 7.22 -13.44
N TYR A 151 24.87 6.06 -14.11
CA TYR A 151 25.80 5.65 -15.17
C TYR A 151 25.04 4.98 -16.30
N ALA A 152 25.52 5.16 -17.52
CA ALA A 152 25.19 4.31 -18.65
C ALA A 152 26.47 3.89 -19.36
N PHE A 153 26.55 2.62 -19.74
CA PHE A 153 27.68 2.11 -20.49
C PHE A 153 27.27 0.90 -21.33
N GLN A 154 28.15 0.46 -22.20
CA GLN A 154 27.87 -0.65 -23.10
C GLN A 154 29.08 -1.56 -23.26
N THR A 155 28.81 -2.83 -23.49
CA THR A 155 29.76 -3.81 -24.00
C THR A 155 29.42 -4.13 -25.45
N GLU A 156 30.18 -5.00 -26.08
CA GLU A 156 29.90 -5.43 -27.45
C GLU A 156 28.48 -5.96 -27.62
N GLY A 157 27.98 -6.80 -26.68
CA GLY A 157 26.68 -7.46 -26.78
C GLY A 157 25.55 -6.84 -25.94
N LYS A 158 25.83 -5.85 -25.07
CA LYS A 158 24.86 -5.37 -24.07
C LYS A 158 24.92 -3.87 -23.83
N LEU A 159 23.78 -3.37 -23.30
CA LEU A 159 23.62 -2.01 -22.75
C LEU A 159 23.34 -2.12 -21.25
N TYR A 160 23.86 -1.18 -20.48
CA TYR A 160 23.71 -1.09 -19.05
C TYR A 160 23.27 0.29 -18.64
N LEU A 161 22.20 0.37 -17.85
CA LEU A 161 21.71 1.58 -17.19
C LEU A 161 21.78 1.35 -15.68
N ILE A 162 22.50 2.23 -14.97
CA ILE A 162 22.63 2.20 -13.51
C ILE A 162 21.75 3.28 -12.92
N LEU A 163 20.71 2.87 -12.24
CA LEU A 163 19.61 3.67 -11.73
C LEU A 163 19.56 3.64 -10.20
N ASP A 164 18.79 4.55 -9.60
CA ASP A 164 18.44 4.46 -8.18
C ASP A 164 17.92 3.06 -7.84
N PHE A 165 18.35 2.49 -6.72
CA PHE A 165 17.75 1.32 -6.12
C PHE A 165 16.64 1.74 -5.18
N LEU A 166 15.38 1.52 -5.55
CA LEU A 166 14.18 1.95 -4.83
C LEU A 166 13.61 0.76 -4.07
N ARG A 167 13.71 0.80 -2.75
CA ARG A 167 13.47 -0.36 -1.88
C ARG A 167 12.00 -0.62 -1.56
N GLY A 168 11.12 0.34 -1.82
CA GLY A 168 9.69 0.24 -1.50
C GLY A 168 8.87 -0.62 -2.47
N GLY A 169 9.49 -1.13 -3.54
CA GLY A 169 8.80 -1.89 -4.59
C GLY A 169 7.99 -1.02 -5.53
N ASP A 170 7.08 -1.61 -6.28
CA ASP A 170 6.20 -0.93 -7.21
C ASP A 170 4.78 -0.75 -6.65
N LEU A 171 4.06 0.23 -7.19
CA LEU A 171 2.71 0.57 -6.75
C LEU A 171 1.69 -0.54 -7.09
N PHE A 172 1.93 -1.33 -8.16
CA PHE A 172 1.09 -2.48 -8.51
C PHE A 172 1.14 -3.57 -7.44
N THR A 173 2.35 -3.96 -7.02
CA THR A 173 2.54 -4.95 -5.95
C THR A 173 1.87 -4.50 -4.66
N ARG A 174 1.94 -3.21 -4.35
CA ARG A 174 1.27 -2.64 -3.19
C ARG A 174 -0.25 -2.64 -3.37
N LEU A 175 -0.76 -2.17 -4.51
CA LEU A 175 -2.20 -2.14 -4.81
C LEU A 175 -2.80 -3.55 -4.80
N SER A 176 -2.07 -4.56 -5.32
CA SER A 176 -2.49 -5.95 -5.29
C SER A 176 -2.63 -6.51 -3.86
N LYS A 177 -1.86 -6.01 -2.89
CA LYS A 177 -1.97 -6.40 -1.48
C LYS A 177 -3.09 -5.68 -0.75
N GLU A 178 -3.27 -4.39 -1.00
CA GLU A 178 -4.25 -3.54 -0.33
C GLU A 178 -5.60 -3.50 -1.05
N VAL A 179 -5.63 -3.90 -2.33
CA VAL A 179 -6.74 -3.91 -3.29
C VAL A 179 -7.21 -2.51 -3.68
N MET A 180 -7.30 -1.57 -2.77
CA MET A 180 -7.61 -0.16 -3.02
C MET A 180 -6.95 0.70 -1.95
N PHE A 181 -6.76 1.98 -2.28
CA PHE A 181 -6.21 2.98 -1.37
C PHE A 181 -7.29 3.94 -0.89
N THR A 182 -7.03 4.60 0.25
CA THR A 182 -7.88 5.72 0.69
C THR A 182 -7.76 6.91 -0.25
N GLU A 183 -8.76 7.79 -0.28
CA GLU A 183 -8.68 9.01 -1.10
C GLU A 183 -7.49 9.91 -0.71
N GLU A 184 -7.09 9.92 0.55
CA GLU A 184 -5.91 10.67 1.02
C GLU A 184 -4.59 10.05 0.51
N ASP A 185 -4.47 8.72 0.52
CA ASP A 185 -3.31 8.03 -0.06
C ASP A 185 -3.22 8.33 -1.57
N VAL A 186 -4.35 8.19 -2.27
CA VAL A 186 -4.44 8.44 -3.72
C VAL A 186 -4.12 9.89 -4.04
N LYS A 187 -4.64 10.84 -3.27
CA LYS A 187 -4.35 12.26 -3.41
C LYS A 187 -2.84 12.55 -3.32
N PHE A 188 -2.18 11.97 -2.33
CA PHE A 188 -0.74 12.13 -2.12
C PHE A 188 0.06 11.63 -3.33
N TYR A 189 -0.16 10.35 -3.74
CA TYR A 189 0.59 9.77 -4.86
C TYR A 189 0.29 10.46 -6.19
N LEU A 190 -0.96 10.82 -6.42
CA LEU A 190 -1.34 11.57 -7.63
C LEU A 190 -0.74 12.97 -7.65
N ALA A 191 -0.61 13.64 -6.51
CA ALA A 191 0.02 14.95 -6.46
C ALA A 191 1.52 14.88 -6.82
N GLU A 192 2.25 13.89 -6.30
CA GLU A 192 3.65 13.66 -6.68
C GLU A 192 3.78 13.31 -8.16
N LEU A 193 2.89 12.44 -8.65
CA LEU A 193 2.86 12.02 -10.05
C LEU A 193 2.53 13.19 -10.98
N ALA A 194 1.60 14.07 -10.60
CA ALA A 194 1.29 15.27 -11.37
C ALA A 194 2.50 16.18 -11.53
N LEU A 195 3.33 16.35 -10.49
CA LEU A 195 4.58 17.11 -10.55
C LEU A 195 5.59 16.45 -11.49
N ALA A 196 5.72 15.11 -11.45
CA ALA A 196 6.62 14.36 -12.34
C ALA A 196 6.19 14.50 -13.82
N LEU A 197 4.91 14.28 -14.13
CA LEU A 197 4.38 14.40 -15.48
C LEU A 197 4.48 15.84 -16.01
N ALA A 198 4.15 16.83 -15.17
CA ALA A 198 4.29 18.24 -15.54
C ALA A 198 5.73 18.61 -15.92
N HIS A 199 6.71 18.09 -15.19
CA HIS A 199 8.12 18.29 -15.52
C HIS A 199 8.47 17.66 -16.86
N LEU A 200 8.05 16.43 -17.15
CA LEU A 200 8.26 15.79 -18.44
C LEU A 200 7.60 16.58 -19.58
N HIS A 201 6.35 17.01 -19.37
CA HIS A 201 5.60 17.79 -20.38
C HIS A 201 6.24 19.15 -20.66
N SER A 202 6.84 19.81 -19.63
CA SER A 202 7.58 21.06 -19.81
C SER A 202 8.86 20.89 -20.65
N LEU A 203 9.43 19.69 -20.67
CA LEU A 203 10.54 19.29 -21.53
C LEU A 203 10.09 18.76 -22.90
N GLY A 204 8.79 18.81 -23.19
CA GLY A 204 8.23 18.27 -24.43
C GLY A 204 8.20 16.73 -24.49
N ILE A 205 8.29 16.04 -23.37
CA ILE A 205 8.32 14.58 -23.28
C ILE A 205 6.93 14.06 -22.92
N ILE A 206 6.36 13.18 -23.76
CA ILE A 206 5.14 12.44 -23.49
C ILE A 206 5.55 11.07 -22.92
N TYR A 207 5.05 10.71 -21.73
CA TYR A 207 5.47 9.50 -21.03
C TYR A 207 4.89 8.20 -21.64
N ARG A 208 3.58 8.13 -21.88
CA ARG A 208 2.82 7.10 -22.64
C ARG A 208 2.72 5.69 -22.05
N ASP A 209 3.37 5.39 -20.95
CA ASP A 209 3.28 4.07 -20.30
C ASP A 209 3.02 4.20 -18.78
N LEU A 210 2.13 5.13 -18.41
CA LEU A 210 1.73 5.30 -17.03
C LEU A 210 0.85 4.14 -16.59
N LYS A 211 1.31 3.42 -15.58
CA LYS A 211 0.65 2.27 -14.93
C LYS A 211 1.33 2.02 -13.58
N PRO A 212 0.69 1.30 -12.64
CA PRO A 212 1.21 1.15 -11.29
C PRO A 212 2.55 0.39 -11.23
N GLU A 213 2.87 -0.49 -12.19
CA GLU A 213 4.15 -1.19 -12.25
C GLU A 213 5.34 -0.25 -12.55
N ASN A 214 5.08 0.87 -13.19
CA ASN A 214 6.10 1.86 -13.56
C ASN A 214 6.23 3.00 -12.54
N VAL A 215 5.51 2.91 -11.42
CA VAL A 215 5.59 3.85 -10.29
C VAL A 215 6.19 3.10 -9.10
N LEU A 216 7.46 3.35 -8.82
CA LEU A 216 8.18 2.74 -7.71
C LEU A 216 8.09 3.61 -6.46
N LEU A 217 8.27 2.99 -5.29
CA LEU A 217 8.36 3.67 -4.00
C LEU A 217 9.80 3.64 -3.49
N ASP A 218 10.27 4.76 -2.98
CA ASP A 218 11.53 4.79 -2.25
C ASP A 218 11.34 4.35 -0.77
N GLU A 219 12.41 4.36 0.01
CA GLU A 219 12.41 3.94 1.41
C GLU A 219 11.58 4.82 2.35
N ASP A 220 11.30 6.05 1.96
CA ASP A 220 10.47 6.97 2.73
C ASP A 220 9.00 6.88 2.34
N GLY A 221 8.68 6.26 1.19
CA GLY A 221 7.32 6.09 0.66
C GLY A 221 6.94 7.11 -0.41
N HIS A 222 7.89 7.91 -0.89
CA HIS A 222 7.68 8.79 -2.04
C HIS A 222 7.76 8.01 -3.35
N ILE A 223 7.03 8.46 -4.37
CA ILE A 223 7.07 7.80 -5.67
C ILE A 223 8.31 8.15 -6.49
N ARG A 224 8.66 7.24 -7.40
CA ARG A 224 9.63 7.46 -8.47
C ARG A 224 9.12 6.84 -9.76
N VAL A 225 8.87 7.66 -10.78
CA VAL A 225 8.48 7.19 -12.12
C VAL A 225 9.70 6.58 -12.83
N THR A 226 9.52 5.42 -13.45
CA THR A 226 10.58 4.66 -14.13
C THR A 226 10.12 4.16 -15.49
N ASP A 227 10.99 3.50 -16.24
CA ASP A 227 10.74 2.87 -17.55
C ASP A 227 10.28 3.84 -18.66
N PHE A 228 11.22 4.61 -19.22
CA PHE A 228 11.01 5.59 -20.28
C PHE A 228 11.09 5.00 -21.69
N GLY A 229 11.17 3.68 -21.81
CA GLY A 229 11.32 2.99 -23.11
C GLY A 229 10.17 3.19 -24.10
N LEU A 230 9.03 3.70 -23.69
CA LEU A 230 7.91 4.05 -24.54
C LEU A 230 7.68 5.57 -24.67
N SER A 231 8.42 6.40 -23.97
CA SER A 231 8.31 7.86 -24.03
C SER A 231 8.64 8.41 -25.42
N LYS A 232 8.17 9.59 -25.74
CA LYS A 232 8.46 10.27 -27.00
C LYS A 232 8.62 11.76 -26.78
N GLU A 233 9.62 12.35 -27.44
CA GLU A 233 9.75 13.79 -27.58
C GLU A 233 8.73 14.34 -28.56
N ALA A 234 7.95 15.31 -28.14
CA ALA A 234 7.13 16.15 -29.00
C ALA A 234 7.93 17.44 -29.26
N VAL A 235 8.62 17.50 -30.39
CA VAL A 235 9.57 18.58 -30.71
C VAL A 235 8.89 19.96 -30.91
N ASP A 236 7.57 20.02 -31.09
CA ASP A 236 6.74 21.23 -31.18
C ASP A 236 5.34 20.95 -30.63
N GLN A 237 4.69 21.94 -30.03
CA GLN A 237 3.33 21.84 -29.48
C GLN A 237 2.27 21.38 -30.51
N ASP A 238 2.53 21.53 -31.80
CA ASP A 238 1.64 21.12 -32.91
C ASP A 238 1.93 19.72 -33.46
N LYS A 239 2.99 19.03 -33.03
CA LYS A 239 3.33 17.68 -33.56
C LYS A 239 2.72 16.59 -32.71
N ARG A 240 1.76 15.86 -33.29
CA ARG A 240 1.11 14.69 -32.68
C ARG A 240 1.95 13.44 -32.88
N ALA A 241 1.93 12.56 -31.83
CA ALA A 241 2.50 11.22 -31.93
C ALA A 241 1.45 10.24 -32.47
N TYR A 242 1.82 9.35 -33.39
CA TYR A 242 0.89 8.40 -34.00
C TYR A 242 1.16 6.94 -33.64
N SER A 243 2.22 6.67 -32.88
CA SER A 243 2.61 5.31 -32.55
C SER A 243 1.61 4.68 -31.54
N PHE A 244 1.14 3.47 -31.85
CA PHE A 244 0.32 2.66 -30.98
C PHE A 244 1.24 1.91 -30.00
N CYS A 245 1.32 2.34 -28.75
CA CYS A 245 2.16 1.74 -27.71
C CYS A 245 1.59 1.99 -26.31
N GLY A 246 2.01 1.19 -25.33
CA GLY A 246 1.53 1.22 -23.95
C GLY A 246 0.63 0.02 -23.63
N THR A 247 0.21 -0.05 -22.39
CA THR A 247 -0.75 -1.03 -21.86
C THR A 247 -2.16 -0.57 -22.23
N ILE A 248 -2.96 -1.43 -22.86
CA ILE A 248 -4.23 -1.02 -23.51
C ILE A 248 -5.20 -0.40 -22.54
N GLU A 249 -5.32 -0.97 -21.37
CA GLU A 249 -6.24 -0.57 -20.29
C GLU A 249 -6.02 0.89 -19.88
N TYR A 250 -4.79 1.40 -20.05
CA TYR A 250 -4.38 2.78 -19.71
C TYR A 250 -4.37 3.74 -20.92
N MET A 251 -4.57 3.21 -22.14
CA MET A 251 -4.49 4.04 -23.33
C MET A 251 -5.64 5.03 -23.48
N ALA A 252 -5.32 6.27 -23.84
CA ALA A 252 -6.30 7.28 -24.16
C ALA A 252 -7.07 6.96 -25.46
N PRO A 253 -8.33 7.42 -25.62
CA PRO A 253 -9.15 7.18 -26.83
C PRO A 253 -8.47 7.60 -28.12
N GLU A 254 -7.74 8.72 -28.13
CA GLU A 254 -7.00 9.22 -29.29
C GLU A 254 -5.81 8.32 -29.66
N VAL A 255 -5.19 7.63 -28.69
CA VAL A 255 -4.14 6.63 -28.92
C VAL A 255 -4.75 5.37 -29.54
N VAL A 256 -5.86 4.89 -28.96
CA VAL A 256 -6.60 3.71 -29.44
C VAL A 256 -7.09 3.93 -30.87
N SER A 257 -7.62 5.12 -31.19
CA SER A 257 -8.15 5.47 -32.53
C SER A 257 -7.07 5.91 -33.53
N ARG A 258 -5.80 6.00 -33.13
CA ARG A 258 -4.66 6.42 -33.96
C ARG A 258 -4.83 7.80 -34.62
N ARG A 259 -5.57 8.72 -33.95
CA ARG A 259 -5.81 10.08 -34.46
C ARG A 259 -4.67 11.06 -34.17
N GLY A 260 -3.55 10.56 -33.64
CA GLY A 260 -2.46 11.38 -33.13
C GLY A 260 -2.75 11.91 -31.72
N HIS A 261 -1.75 11.87 -30.82
CA HIS A 261 -1.86 12.23 -29.43
C HIS A 261 -0.73 13.16 -28.97
N THR A 262 -1.00 13.88 -27.93
CA THR A 262 -0.07 14.80 -27.25
C THR A 262 0.09 14.39 -25.78
N HIS A 263 0.71 15.24 -24.96
CA HIS A 263 0.83 15.07 -23.52
C HIS A 263 -0.52 14.84 -22.80
N THR A 264 -1.63 15.28 -23.39
CA THR A 264 -2.97 15.06 -22.83
C THR A 264 -3.35 13.59 -22.69
N ALA A 265 -2.70 12.69 -23.44
CA ALA A 265 -2.88 11.24 -23.29
C ALA A 265 -2.40 10.72 -21.92
N ASP A 266 -1.35 11.34 -21.36
CA ASP A 266 -0.86 10.98 -20.03
C ASP A 266 -1.87 11.33 -18.93
N TRP A 267 -2.65 12.41 -19.08
CA TRP A 267 -3.72 12.76 -18.16
C TRP A 267 -4.91 11.80 -18.18
N TRP A 268 -5.17 11.15 -19.31
CA TRP A 268 -6.13 10.04 -19.33
C TRP A 268 -5.60 8.84 -18.53
N SER A 269 -4.36 8.43 -18.77
CA SER A 269 -3.73 7.32 -18.05
C SER A 269 -3.64 7.62 -16.54
N PHE A 270 -3.41 8.89 -16.17
CA PHE A 270 -3.47 9.36 -14.79
C PHE A 270 -4.86 9.15 -14.17
N GLY A 271 -5.93 9.42 -14.93
CA GLY A 271 -7.30 9.14 -14.52
C GLY A 271 -7.57 7.64 -14.34
N VAL A 272 -7.03 6.78 -15.23
CA VAL A 272 -7.14 5.32 -15.11
C VAL A 272 -6.45 4.83 -13.83
N LEU A 273 -5.23 5.30 -13.57
CA LEU A 273 -4.49 4.96 -12.37
C LEU A 273 -5.21 5.45 -11.09
N MET A 274 -5.77 6.67 -11.12
CA MET A 274 -6.60 7.18 -10.01
C MET A 274 -7.78 6.25 -9.73
N PHE A 275 -8.52 5.88 -10.77
CA PHE A 275 -9.69 5.02 -10.64
C PHE A 275 -9.31 3.65 -10.08
N GLU A 276 -8.24 3.06 -10.60
CA GLU A 276 -7.75 1.76 -10.14
C GLU A 276 -7.29 1.81 -8.67
N MET A 277 -6.54 2.83 -8.26
CA MET A 277 -6.14 2.99 -6.86
C MET A 277 -7.32 3.17 -5.92
N LEU A 278 -8.39 3.88 -6.35
CA LEU A 278 -9.59 4.13 -5.54
C LEU A 278 -10.55 2.95 -5.46
N THR A 279 -10.55 2.05 -6.46
CA THR A 279 -11.58 1.01 -6.61
C THR A 279 -11.03 -0.41 -6.65
N GLY A 280 -9.71 -0.57 -6.83
CA GLY A 280 -9.08 -1.87 -7.04
C GLY A 280 -9.38 -2.51 -8.39
N SER A 281 -10.02 -1.78 -9.32
CA SER A 281 -10.43 -2.28 -10.63
C SER A 281 -10.20 -1.26 -11.73
N LEU A 282 -10.01 -1.73 -12.95
CA LEU A 282 -9.82 -0.87 -14.11
C LEU A 282 -11.17 -0.28 -14.60
N PRO A 283 -11.22 1.00 -14.99
CA PRO A 283 -12.46 1.65 -15.43
C PRO A 283 -13.03 1.08 -16.73
N PHE A 284 -12.17 0.54 -17.58
CA PHE A 284 -12.51 0.00 -18.90
C PHE A 284 -11.78 -1.33 -19.12
N GLN A 285 -12.41 -2.44 -18.74
CA GLN A 285 -11.86 -3.78 -18.90
C GLN A 285 -12.87 -4.67 -19.60
N GLY A 286 -12.54 -5.20 -20.76
CA GLY A 286 -13.31 -6.17 -21.55
C GLY A 286 -12.72 -7.58 -21.44
N LYS A 287 -13.40 -8.58 -21.98
CA LYS A 287 -12.95 -9.98 -22.02
C LYS A 287 -11.69 -10.16 -22.88
N ASP A 288 -11.54 -9.31 -23.86
CA ASP A 288 -10.38 -9.30 -24.75
C ASP A 288 -9.94 -7.87 -25.11
N ARG A 289 -8.82 -7.79 -25.81
CA ARG A 289 -8.22 -6.52 -26.28
C ARG A 289 -9.16 -5.66 -27.12
N LYS A 290 -10.01 -6.28 -27.97
CA LYS A 290 -10.92 -5.56 -28.86
C LYS A 290 -12.08 -4.96 -28.07
N GLU A 291 -12.62 -5.73 -27.13
CA GLU A 291 -13.69 -5.27 -26.24
C GLU A 291 -13.20 -4.14 -25.32
N THR A 292 -12.00 -4.26 -24.72
CA THR A 292 -11.39 -3.18 -23.94
C THR A 292 -11.26 -1.89 -24.76
N MET A 293 -10.74 -1.99 -25.98
CA MET A 293 -10.65 -0.83 -26.90
C MET A 293 -12.02 -0.22 -27.20
N ALA A 294 -13.05 -1.04 -27.41
CA ALA A 294 -14.41 -0.56 -27.65
C ALA A 294 -14.98 0.16 -26.41
N LEU A 295 -14.74 -0.36 -25.20
CA LEU A 295 -15.14 0.28 -23.94
C LEU A 295 -14.46 1.64 -23.76
N ILE A 296 -13.16 1.74 -23.98
CA ILE A 296 -12.42 3.02 -23.91
C ILE A 296 -13.04 4.06 -24.83
N LEU A 297 -13.43 3.66 -26.04
CA LEU A 297 -13.97 4.58 -27.05
C LEU A 297 -15.43 4.99 -26.77
N LYS A 298 -16.27 4.12 -26.18
CA LYS A 298 -17.73 4.31 -26.20
C LYS A 298 -18.42 4.16 -24.84
N ALA A 299 -17.91 3.34 -23.90
CA ALA A 299 -18.62 3.03 -22.67
C ALA A 299 -18.79 4.25 -21.75
N LYS A 300 -19.95 4.37 -21.11
CA LYS A 300 -20.10 5.32 -20.01
C LYS A 300 -19.35 4.78 -18.79
N LEU A 301 -18.63 5.65 -18.10
CA LEU A 301 -17.93 5.28 -16.86
C LEU A 301 -18.97 5.08 -15.74
N GLY A 302 -18.99 3.88 -15.17
CA GLY A 302 -19.68 3.62 -13.90
C GLY A 302 -18.96 4.34 -12.77
N MET A 303 -19.58 5.36 -12.19
CA MET A 303 -18.97 6.14 -11.11
C MET A 303 -19.38 5.56 -9.75
N PRO A 304 -18.43 5.02 -8.95
CA PRO A 304 -18.76 4.45 -7.66
C PRO A 304 -19.34 5.51 -6.70
N GLN A 305 -20.45 5.16 -6.02
CA GLN A 305 -21.15 6.09 -5.13
C GLN A 305 -20.40 6.38 -3.83
N PHE A 306 -19.47 5.51 -3.44
CA PHE A 306 -18.68 5.67 -2.22
C PHE A 306 -17.57 6.72 -2.33
N LEU A 307 -17.23 7.15 -3.57
CA LEU A 307 -16.23 8.19 -3.78
C LEU A 307 -16.79 9.58 -3.43
N SER A 308 -15.93 10.47 -2.91
CA SER A 308 -16.27 11.86 -2.66
C SER A 308 -16.69 12.57 -3.94
N VAL A 309 -17.41 13.67 -3.79
CA VAL A 309 -17.83 14.52 -4.93
C VAL A 309 -16.61 15.07 -5.68
N GLU A 310 -15.56 15.38 -4.94
CA GLU A 310 -14.29 15.89 -5.45
C GLU A 310 -13.56 14.83 -6.27
N ALA A 311 -13.46 13.59 -5.77
CA ALA A 311 -12.85 12.47 -6.51
C ALA A 311 -13.63 12.17 -7.80
N GLN A 312 -14.97 12.10 -7.70
CA GLN A 312 -15.82 11.90 -8.86
C GLN A 312 -15.70 13.05 -9.89
N GLY A 313 -15.57 14.31 -9.40
CA GLY A 313 -15.37 15.50 -10.22
C GLY A 313 -14.09 15.40 -11.03
N LEU A 314 -12.97 15.05 -10.36
CA LEU A 314 -11.66 14.90 -10.99
C LEU A 314 -11.67 13.78 -12.05
N LEU A 315 -12.23 12.62 -11.72
CA LEU A 315 -12.35 11.51 -12.67
C LEU A 315 -13.17 11.90 -13.93
N ARG A 316 -14.30 12.62 -13.76
CA ARG A 316 -15.11 13.10 -14.90
C ARG A 316 -14.35 14.12 -15.77
N ALA A 317 -13.48 14.94 -15.18
CA ALA A 317 -12.66 15.91 -15.89
C ALA A 317 -11.50 15.24 -16.66
N LEU A 318 -10.88 14.19 -16.08
CA LEU A 318 -9.81 13.42 -16.71
C LEU A 318 -10.32 12.50 -17.82
N PHE A 319 -11.51 11.89 -17.67
CA PHE A 319 -12.08 10.96 -18.66
C PHE A 319 -12.85 11.63 -19.79
N LYS A 320 -12.54 12.90 -20.10
CA LYS A 320 -13.04 13.53 -21.33
C LYS A 320 -12.38 12.87 -22.55
N ARG A 321 -13.21 12.28 -23.45
CA ARG A 321 -12.70 11.60 -24.65
C ARG A 321 -12.10 12.55 -25.67
N ASN A 322 -12.66 13.75 -25.79
CA ASN A 322 -12.00 14.82 -26.53
C ASN A 322 -10.78 15.32 -25.74
N PRO A 323 -9.55 15.12 -26.23
CA PRO A 323 -8.35 15.53 -25.52
C PRO A 323 -8.28 17.03 -25.23
N CYS A 324 -8.88 17.89 -26.06
CA CYS A 324 -8.89 19.33 -25.84
C CYS A 324 -9.76 19.77 -24.65
N ASN A 325 -10.75 18.95 -24.28
CA ASN A 325 -11.65 19.23 -23.15
C ASN A 325 -11.21 18.50 -21.85
N ARG A 326 -10.11 17.79 -21.91
CA ARG A 326 -9.57 17.03 -20.77
C ARG A 326 -8.82 17.96 -19.83
N LEU A 327 -8.98 17.76 -18.53
CA LEU A 327 -8.25 18.54 -17.50
C LEU A 327 -6.73 18.44 -17.74
N GLY A 328 -6.05 19.57 -17.70
CA GLY A 328 -4.62 19.68 -18.00
C GLY A 328 -4.30 19.86 -19.50
N ALA A 329 -5.32 19.96 -20.38
CA ALA A 329 -5.15 20.24 -21.79
C ALA A 329 -5.10 21.76 -22.10
N GLY A 330 -5.59 22.60 -21.20
CA GLY A 330 -5.65 24.06 -21.37
C GLY A 330 -4.28 24.72 -21.32
N LEU A 331 -4.27 26.03 -21.52
CA LEU A 331 -3.04 26.85 -21.48
C LEU A 331 -2.35 26.80 -20.11
N ASP A 332 -3.12 26.65 -19.03
CA ASP A 332 -2.61 26.54 -17.66
C ASP A 332 -2.05 25.13 -17.35
N GLY A 333 -2.31 24.15 -18.23
CA GLY A 333 -1.77 22.79 -18.09
C GLY A 333 -2.02 22.18 -16.71
N VAL A 334 -0.96 21.75 -16.02
CA VAL A 334 -1.03 21.12 -14.70
C VAL A 334 -1.60 22.06 -13.62
N GLU A 335 -1.55 23.38 -13.79
CA GLU A 335 -2.09 24.33 -12.82
C GLU A 335 -3.62 24.24 -12.71
N GLU A 336 -4.31 23.81 -13.78
CA GLU A 336 -5.75 23.50 -13.71
C GLU A 336 -6.01 22.31 -12.79
N LEU A 337 -5.17 21.29 -12.88
CA LEU A 337 -5.25 20.08 -12.04
C LEU A 337 -4.94 20.42 -10.57
N LYS A 338 -3.90 21.22 -10.31
CA LYS A 338 -3.52 21.65 -8.95
C LYS A 338 -4.62 22.44 -8.24
N ARG A 339 -5.41 23.22 -9.00
CA ARG A 339 -6.55 24.01 -8.46
C ARG A 339 -7.81 23.19 -8.24
N HIS A 340 -7.85 21.93 -8.69
CA HIS A 340 -9.05 21.11 -8.52
C HIS A 340 -9.33 20.83 -7.02
N PRO A 341 -10.60 20.88 -6.56
CA PRO A 341 -10.97 20.69 -5.14
C PRO A 341 -10.41 19.43 -4.49
N PHE A 342 -10.21 18.36 -5.24
CA PHE A 342 -9.60 17.11 -4.77
C PHE A 342 -8.19 17.33 -4.17
N PHE A 343 -7.44 18.32 -4.67
CA PHE A 343 -6.07 18.62 -4.22
C PHE A 343 -5.97 19.83 -3.28
N VAL A 344 -7.08 20.35 -2.78
CA VAL A 344 -7.11 21.60 -1.98
C VAL A 344 -6.21 21.54 -0.73
N THR A 345 -6.00 20.37 -0.16
CA THR A 345 -5.18 20.16 1.05
C THR A 345 -3.69 20.03 0.75
N ILE A 346 -3.28 19.98 -0.51
CA ILE A 346 -1.88 19.76 -0.91
C ILE A 346 -1.09 21.07 -0.93
N ASP A 347 -0.03 21.15 -0.13
CA ASP A 347 1.01 22.16 -0.27
C ASP A 347 2.04 21.68 -1.31
N TRP A 348 1.88 22.12 -2.55
CA TRP A 348 2.68 21.68 -3.69
C TRP A 348 4.18 22.00 -3.54
N ASN A 349 4.53 23.08 -2.84
CA ASN A 349 5.93 23.46 -2.61
C ASN A 349 6.60 22.53 -1.59
N LYS A 350 5.91 22.23 -0.48
CA LYS A 350 6.39 21.26 0.51
C LYS A 350 6.47 19.86 -0.09
N LEU A 351 5.47 19.49 -0.89
CA LEU A 351 5.46 18.20 -1.57
C LEU A 351 6.67 18.05 -2.50
N TYR A 352 6.94 19.06 -3.35
CA TYR A 352 8.11 19.07 -4.24
C TYR A 352 9.43 18.93 -3.49
N ARG A 353 9.55 19.57 -2.31
CA ARG A 353 10.73 19.45 -1.44
C ARG A 353 10.75 18.18 -0.60
N ARG A 354 9.74 17.31 -0.74
CA ARG A 354 9.59 16.07 0.04
C ARG A 354 9.47 16.33 1.55
N GLU A 355 8.91 17.46 1.94
CA GLU A 355 8.66 17.84 3.34
C GLU A 355 7.30 17.34 3.86
N VAL A 356 6.46 16.79 2.98
CA VAL A 356 5.18 16.15 3.34
C VAL A 356 5.46 14.68 3.64
N THR A 357 5.01 14.21 4.79
CA THR A 357 5.17 12.80 5.17
C THR A 357 4.28 11.92 4.29
N PRO A 358 4.85 10.90 3.61
CA PRO A 358 4.07 9.95 2.85
C PRO A 358 3.07 9.17 3.72
N PRO A 359 1.89 8.80 3.19
CA PRO A 359 0.89 8.04 3.92
C PRO A 359 1.32 6.60 4.22
N PHE A 360 2.34 6.13 3.53
CA PHE A 360 2.92 4.81 3.69
C PHE A 360 4.44 4.89 3.70
N ARG A 361 5.06 4.26 4.67
CA ARG A 361 6.50 4.05 4.70
C ARG A 361 6.79 2.56 4.51
N PRO A 362 7.51 2.17 3.42
CA PRO A 362 7.88 0.78 3.20
C PRO A 362 8.70 0.21 4.35
N ALA A 363 8.44 -1.04 4.71
CA ALA A 363 9.27 -1.76 5.67
C ALA A 363 10.59 -2.13 4.97
N VAL A 364 11.64 -1.38 5.26
CA VAL A 364 12.98 -1.61 4.74
C VAL A 364 13.93 -1.78 5.92
N GLY A 365 14.58 -2.94 6.00
CA GLY A 365 15.60 -3.22 7.00
C GLY A 365 16.99 -2.82 6.51
N ARG A 366 17.76 -3.80 6.00
CA ARG A 366 19.11 -3.57 5.48
C ARG A 366 19.08 -2.84 4.14
N PRO A 367 20.14 -2.09 3.78
CA PRO A 367 20.23 -1.43 2.47
C PRO A 367 20.02 -2.35 1.26
N GLU A 368 20.33 -3.64 1.40
CA GLU A 368 20.25 -4.69 0.36
C GLU A 368 18.92 -5.44 0.35
N ASP A 369 17.97 -5.08 1.24
CA ASP A 369 16.70 -5.79 1.35
C ASP A 369 15.84 -5.59 0.10
N THR A 370 15.23 -6.70 -0.32
CA THR A 370 14.39 -6.79 -1.51
C THR A 370 13.01 -7.34 -1.17
N PHE A 371 12.49 -7.07 0.04
CA PHE A 371 11.22 -7.61 0.54
C PHE A 371 10.00 -7.24 -0.33
N HIS A 372 10.09 -6.09 -1.00
CA HIS A 372 9.02 -5.59 -1.86
C HIS A 372 9.19 -6.02 -3.32
N PHE A 373 10.13 -6.92 -3.62
CA PHE A 373 10.32 -7.50 -4.94
C PHE A 373 9.86 -8.96 -4.95
N ASP A 374 9.38 -9.44 -6.09
CA ASP A 374 8.87 -10.80 -6.22
C ASP A 374 9.95 -11.85 -5.88
N PRO A 375 9.67 -12.76 -4.91
CA PRO A 375 10.58 -13.85 -4.54
C PRO A 375 10.96 -14.76 -5.71
N GLU A 376 10.11 -14.87 -6.74
CA GLU A 376 10.43 -15.64 -7.95
C GLU A 376 11.70 -15.10 -8.62
N PHE A 377 11.95 -13.79 -8.59
CA PHE A 377 13.17 -13.20 -9.15
C PHE A 377 14.30 -13.16 -8.12
N THR A 378 14.03 -12.71 -6.90
CA THR A 378 15.08 -12.45 -5.89
C THR A 378 15.74 -13.71 -5.35
N ALA A 379 15.09 -14.88 -5.47
CA ALA A 379 15.67 -16.18 -5.14
C ALA A 379 16.58 -16.75 -6.24
N ARG A 380 16.58 -16.15 -7.44
CA ARG A 380 17.45 -16.63 -8.55
C ARG A 380 18.89 -16.21 -8.33
N THR A 381 19.84 -17.09 -8.70
CA THR A 381 21.25 -16.73 -8.70
C THR A 381 21.52 -15.54 -9.63
N PRO A 382 22.14 -14.45 -9.14
CA PRO A 382 22.40 -13.26 -9.92
C PRO A 382 23.55 -13.48 -10.91
N THR A 383 23.24 -14.07 -12.06
CA THR A 383 24.21 -14.32 -13.13
C THR A 383 23.85 -13.50 -14.35
N ASP A 384 24.83 -12.74 -14.84
CA ASP A 384 24.72 -12.05 -16.11
C ASP A 384 25.14 -13.03 -17.24
N SER A 385 24.23 -13.31 -18.18
CA SER A 385 24.50 -14.25 -19.28
C SER A 385 25.51 -13.65 -20.29
N PRO A 386 26.31 -14.46 -20.99
CA PRO A 386 27.22 -13.95 -22.01
C PRO A 386 26.54 -13.06 -23.03
N GLY A 387 27.22 -11.99 -23.45
CA GLY A 387 26.74 -11.12 -24.52
C GLY A 387 27.01 -11.78 -25.89
N VAL A 388 25.98 -11.82 -26.75
CA VAL A 388 26.15 -12.20 -28.15
C VAL A 388 26.41 -10.92 -28.94
N PRO A 389 27.47 -10.82 -29.76
CA PRO A 389 27.74 -9.66 -30.57
C PRO A 389 26.58 -9.41 -31.55
N PRO A 390 26.09 -8.18 -31.66
CA PRO A 390 25.09 -7.83 -32.69
C PRO A 390 25.72 -7.75 -34.08
N SER A 391 24.88 -7.73 -35.12
CA SER A 391 25.35 -7.42 -36.48
C SER A 391 26.05 -6.06 -36.54
N ALA A 392 27.01 -5.89 -37.47
CA ALA A 392 27.86 -4.70 -37.58
C ALA A 392 27.08 -3.37 -37.61
N ASN A 393 25.91 -3.32 -38.25
CA ASN A 393 25.06 -2.12 -38.35
C ASN A 393 24.40 -1.73 -37.00
N ALA A 394 24.33 -2.62 -36.06
CA ALA A 394 23.70 -2.31 -34.76
C ALA A 394 24.65 -1.53 -33.81
N HIS A 395 25.94 -1.59 -34.01
CA HIS A 395 26.93 -0.86 -33.21
C HIS A 395 26.84 0.67 -33.39
N HIS A 396 26.54 1.15 -34.57
CA HIS A 396 26.49 2.57 -34.89
C HIS A 396 25.36 3.30 -34.17
N LEU A 397 24.23 2.64 -33.89
CA LEU A 397 23.06 3.23 -33.22
C LEU A 397 23.31 3.59 -31.73
N PHE A 398 24.29 2.92 -31.09
CA PHE A 398 24.62 3.17 -29.70
C PHE A 398 25.89 3.97 -29.49
N ARG A 399 26.39 4.61 -30.54
CA ARG A 399 27.52 5.55 -30.42
C ARG A 399 27.13 6.69 -29.48
N GLY A 400 27.99 6.99 -28.50
CA GLY A 400 27.71 8.01 -27.49
C GLY A 400 26.77 7.57 -26.33
N PHE A 401 26.48 6.27 -26.19
CA PHE A 401 25.59 5.74 -25.14
C PHE A 401 26.14 5.92 -23.71
N SER A 402 27.47 6.04 -23.55
CA SER A 402 28.09 6.17 -22.22
C SER A 402 27.77 7.51 -21.56
N PHE A 403 27.45 7.46 -20.26
CA PHE A 403 27.05 8.60 -19.44
C PHE A 403 27.55 8.44 -18.00
N VAL A 404 27.92 9.52 -17.32
CA VAL A 404 28.19 9.61 -15.89
C VAL A 404 27.51 10.86 -15.36
N ALA A 405 26.73 10.74 -14.30
CA ALA A 405 25.99 11.87 -13.74
C ALA A 405 26.91 12.95 -13.19
N SER A 406 26.60 14.21 -13.47
CA SER A 406 27.42 15.38 -13.08
C SER A 406 27.62 15.48 -11.55
N SER A 407 26.62 15.02 -10.77
CA SER A 407 26.72 14.97 -9.30
C SER A 407 27.86 14.10 -8.79
N LEU A 408 28.20 13.02 -9.51
CA LEU A 408 29.30 12.11 -9.16
C LEU A 408 30.68 12.68 -9.53
N VAL A 409 30.72 13.63 -10.49
CA VAL A 409 31.96 14.29 -10.93
C VAL A 409 32.30 15.51 -10.03
N GLN A 410 31.30 16.14 -9.43
CA GLN A 410 31.48 17.31 -8.58
C GLN A 410 31.94 16.98 -7.14
N ASP A 411 31.65 15.78 -6.66
CA ASP A 411 32.03 15.36 -5.31
C ASP A 411 33.52 15.22 -5.08
N LEU A 412 34.34 15.15 -6.14
CA LEU A 412 35.80 15.13 -6.03
C LEU A 412 36.41 16.50 -5.64
N SER A 413 35.65 17.60 -5.77
CA SER A 413 36.15 18.96 -5.44
C SER A 413 35.56 19.54 -4.15
N GLN A 414 34.57 18.90 -3.53
CA GLN A 414 33.88 19.38 -2.33
C GLN A 414 34.07 18.51 -1.08
N GLN A 415 34.71 17.35 -1.17
CA GLN A 415 34.91 16.45 -0.02
C GLN A 415 35.84 17.04 1.07
N ASP A 416 36.62 18.05 0.76
CA ASP A 416 37.51 18.72 1.75
C ASP A 416 36.85 19.85 2.56
N ALA A 417 35.67 20.35 2.14
CA ALA A 417 35.00 21.47 2.80
C ALA A 417 33.79 21.07 3.69
N HIS A 418 33.23 19.88 3.56
CA HIS A 418 32.00 19.46 4.28
C HIS A 418 32.23 18.44 5.40
N ARG A 419 33.47 18.12 5.74
CA ARG A 419 33.79 17.24 6.89
C ARG A 419 33.48 17.85 8.28
N ALA A 420 33.02 19.08 8.36
CA ALA A 420 32.81 19.80 9.62
C ALA A 420 31.38 19.95 10.13
N ALA A 421 30.36 19.50 9.42
CA ALA A 421 28.97 19.72 9.85
C ALA A 421 28.01 18.60 9.41
N VAL A 422 28.17 17.40 9.92
CA VAL A 422 27.10 16.36 9.85
C VAL A 422 26.92 15.77 11.25
N HIS A 423 25.70 15.86 11.72
CA HIS A 423 25.23 15.40 13.04
C HIS A 423 25.49 13.88 13.23
N PRO A 424 25.85 13.42 14.45
CA PRO A 424 26.37 12.06 14.71
C PRO A 424 25.40 10.89 14.43
N ILE A 425 24.14 11.15 14.12
CA ILE A 425 23.11 10.10 13.95
C ILE A 425 23.19 9.38 12.58
N VAL A 426 23.82 10.00 11.56
CA VAL A 426 23.87 9.43 10.19
C VAL A 426 25.07 8.49 9.99
N GLN A 427 26.06 8.49 10.88
CA GLN A 427 27.26 7.65 10.76
C GLN A 427 27.10 6.19 11.23
N GLN A 428 25.99 5.81 11.87
CA GLN A 428 25.78 4.44 12.39
C GLN A 428 25.05 3.48 11.45
N LEU A 429 24.63 3.91 10.25
CA LEU A 429 23.89 3.08 9.30
C LEU A 429 24.71 2.47 8.15
N HIS A 430 26.03 2.58 8.16
CA HIS A 430 26.90 2.10 7.09
C HIS A 430 27.71 0.88 7.54
N GLY A 431 27.25 -0.29 7.10
CA GLY A 431 28.05 -1.49 6.95
C GLY A 431 28.26 -2.32 8.20
N ASN A 432 27.45 -3.34 8.32
CA ASN A 432 27.81 -4.69 8.74
C ASN A 432 26.53 -5.54 8.77
N ASN A 433 26.63 -6.84 8.65
CA ASN A 433 25.59 -7.82 8.98
C ASN A 433 25.22 -7.66 10.46
N VAL A 434 24.47 -6.62 10.83
CA VAL A 434 24.07 -6.36 12.22
C VAL A 434 22.95 -7.33 12.53
N LEU A 435 23.31 -8.39 13.24
CA LEU A 435 22.33 -9.26 13.86
C LEU A 435 21.59 -8.47 14.94
N PHE A 436 20.34 -8.83 15.22
CA PHE A 436 19.58 -8.25 16.34
C PHE A 436 20.43 -8.23 17.62
N THR A 437 21.18 -9.31 17.87
CA THR A 437 22.10 -9.47 19.01
C THR A 437 23.27 -8.50 19.04
N ASP A 438 23.59 -7.83 17.93
CA ASP A 438 24.68 -6.84 17.91
C ASP A 438 24.20 -5.52 18.55
N GLY A 439 22.95 -5.14 18.28
CA GLY A 439 22.33 -3.89 18.81
C GLY A 439 21.63 -4.06 20.15
N TYR A 440 21.14 -5.28 20.45
CA TYR A 440 20.31 -5.54 21.63
C TYR A 440 20.81 -6.71 22.46
N GLU A 441 20.70 -6.60 23.76
CA GLU A 441 20.86 -7.69 24.72
C GLU A 441 19.49 -8.25 25.10
N VAL A 442 19.33 -9.58 24.99
CA VAL A 442 18.06 -10.28 25.25
C VAL A 442 17.95 -10.62 26.73
N GLY A 443 16.85 -10.21 27.35
CA GLY A 443 16.50 -10.54 28.72
C GLY A 443 15.49 -11.67 28.84
N GLU A 444 14.70 -11.61 29.92
CA GLU A 444 13.68 -12.58 30.29
C GLU A 444 12.48 -12.62 29.33
N ASP A 445 11.76 -13.74 29.35
CA ASP A 445 10.50 -13.91 28.64
C ASP A 445 9.39 -13.13 29.33
N ILE A 446 8.72 -12.23 28.60
CA ILE A 446 7.56 -11.47 29.08
C ILE A 446 6.24 -12.00 28.54
N GLY A 447 6.27 -12.83 27.47
CA GLY A 447 5.09 -13.48 26.92
C GLY A 447 5.47 -14.57 25.93
N VAL A 448 4.69 -15.65 25.91
CA VAL A 448 4.86 -16.76 24.98
C VAL A 448 3.54 -17.01 24.25
N GLY A 449 3.54 -16.86 22.94
CA GLY A 449 2.41 -17.17 22.06
C GLY A 449 2.68 -18.44 21.23
N ALA A 450 1.68 -18.88 20.46
CA ALA A 450 1.78 -20.10 19.62
C ALA A 450 2.86 -19.99 18.53
N TYR A 451 3.08 -18.78 18.01
CA TYR A 451 3.96 -18.54 16.85
C TYR A 451 5.08 -17.54 17.16
N SER A 452 5.11 -16.99 18.36
CA SER A 452 6.06 -15.96 18.76
C SER A 452 6.37 -16.00 20.25
N VAL A 453 7.56 -15.50 20.63
CA VAL A 453 7.96 -15.27 21.99
C VAL A 453 8.29 -13.80 22.15
N CYS A 454 7.74 -13.16 23.18
CA CYS A 454 8.08 -11.80 23.57
C CYS A 454 9.09 -11.81 24.72
N LYS A 455 10.18 -11.06 24.55
CA LYS A 455 11.24 -10.95 25.55
C LYS A 455 11.52 -9.48 25.85
N ARG A 456 11.99 -9.21 27.07
CA ARG A 456 12.63 -7.91 27.35
C ARG A 456 13.96 -7.85 26.63
N CYS A 457 14.35 -6.69 26.13
CA CYS A 457 15.68 -6.46 25.57
C CYS A 457 16.18 -5.05 25.90
N VAL A 458 17.48 -4.89 25.91
CA VAL A 458 18.15 -3.61 26.19
C VAL A 458 18.97 -3.21 24.97
N HIS A 459 18.78 -1.99 24.51
CA HIS A 459 19.57 -1.45 23.41
C HIS A 459 20.96 -1.07 23.92
N LYS A 460 22.00 -1.75 23.44
CA LYS A 460 23.38 -1.69 23.98
C LYS A 460 24.00 -0.30 23.97
N ALA A 461 23.65 0.53 22.96
CA ALA A 461 24.25 1.86 22.82
C ALA A 461 23.60 2.93 23.72
N SER A 462 22.29 2.80 24.04
CA SER A 462 21.55 3.79 24.84
C SER A 462 21.12 3.30 26.21
N ASP A 463 21.37 2.03 26.54
CA ASP A 463 20.94 1.35 27.77
C ASP A 463 19.42 1.48 28.01
N THR A 464 18.65 1.58 26.92
CA THR A 464 17.20 1.75 26.96
C THR A 464 16.52 0.39 26.81
N GLU A 465 15.51 0.15 27.66
CA GLU A 465 14.74 -1.10 27.64
C GLU A 465 13.62 -1.06 26.60
N TYR A 466 13.45 -2.19 25.90
CA TYR A 466 12.42 -2.45 24.92
C TYR A 466 11.83 -3.84 25.09
N ALA A 467 10.73 -4.11 24.42
CA ALA A 467 10.22 -5.46 24.22
C ALA A 467 10.58 -5.92 22.80
N VAL A 468 10.92 -7.20 22.63
CA VAL A 468 11.13 -7.82 21.32
C VAL A 468 10.19 -9.00 21.15
N LYS A 469 9.35 -8.95 20.10
CA LYS A 469 8.53 -10.08 19.65
C LYS A 469 9.30 -10.83 18.59
N ILE A 470 9.62 -12.10 18.86
CA ILE A 470 10.39 -12.99 17.97
C ILE A 470 9.42 -13.94 17.30
N ILE A 471 9.28 -13.85 15.99
CA ILE A 471 8.33 -14.61 15.17
C ILE A 471 9.12 -15.60 14.30
N ASP A 472 8.70 -16.88 14.32
CA ASP A 472 9.22 -17.93 13.45
C ASP A 472 8.51 -17.87 12.08
N LYS A 473 9.25 -17.53 11.04
CA LYS A 473 8.72 -17.36 9.66
C LYS A 473 8.19 -18.67 9.07
N SER A 474 8.66 -19.82 9.56
CA SER A 474 8.14 -21.12 9.11
C SER A 474 6.71 -21.39 9.59
N LYS A 475 6.29 -20.73 10.68
CA LYS A 475 4.96 -20.90 11.29
C LYS A 475 4.00 -19.80 10.91
N ARG A 476 4.50 -18.59 10.62
CA ARG A 476 3.68 -17.43 10.34
C ARG A 476 4.45 -16.37 9.57
N ASP A 477 3.81 -15.79 8.57
CA ASP A 477 4.30 -14.58 7.88
C ASP A 477 4.03 -13.32 8.74
N PRO A 478 5.07 -12.58 9.15
CA PRO A 478 4.93 -11.36 9.94
C PRO A 478 4.68 -10.09 9.10
N SER A 479 4.68 -10.18 7.78
CA SER A 479 4.75 -9.02 6.87
C SER A 479 3.59 -8.04 7.09
N GLU A 480 2.37 -8.55 7.24
CA GLU A 480 1.16 -7.72 7.44
C GLU A 480 1.15 -7.03 8.82
N GLU A 481 1.60 -7.74 9.88
CA GLU A 481 1.75 -7.16 11.22
C GLU A 481 2.76 -6.00 11.22
N ILE A 482 3.90 -6.20 10.56
CA ILE A 482 4.96 -5.18 10.42
C ILE A 482 4.40 -3.95 9.68
N GLU A 483 3.71 -4.18 8.56
CA GLU A 483 3.17 -3.12 7.73
C GLU A 483 2.15 -2.27 8.49
N ILE A 484 1.22 -2.91 9.20
CA ILE A 484 0.21 -2.22 10.03
C ILE A 484 0.89 -1.41 11.14
N LEU A 485 1.87 -1.97 11.84
CA LEU A 485 2.58 -1.26 12.92
C LEU A 485 3.41 -0.08 12.40
N LEU A 486 4.07 -0.21 11.26
CA LEU A 486 4.82 0.89 10.63
C LEU A 486 3.89 2.02 10.17
N ARG A 487 2.72 1.67 9.63
CA ARG A 487 1.76 2.61 9.07
C ARG A 487 0.99 3.35 10.17
N TYR A 488 0.53 2.63 11.19
CA TYR A 488 -0.41 3.15 12.18
C TYR A 488 0.16 3.25 13.60
N GLY A 489 1.36 2.73 13.86
CA GLY A 489 2.02 2.74 15.19
C GLY A 489 2.46 4.12 15.68
N GLN A 490 2.20 5.20 14.92
CA GLN A 490 2.37 6.58 15.38
C GLN A 490 1.17 7.08 16.20
N HIS A 491 0.05 6.35 16.17
CA HIS A 491 -1.10 6.70 17.00
C HIS A 491 -0.77 6.51 18.49
N PRO A 492 -1.13 7.47 19.38
CA PRO A 492 -0.72 7.44 20.78
C PRO A 492 -1.18 6.22 21.58
N ASN A 493 -2.21 5.50 21.11
CA ASN A 493 -2.74 4.31 21.78
C ASN A 493 -2.54 3.01 20.97
N ILE A 494 -1.61 3.01 20.01
CA ILE A 494 -1.11 1.81 19.31
C ILE A 494 0.35 1.61 19.73
N ILE A 495 0.75 0.35 19.94
CA ILE A 495 2.13 0.03 20.30
C ILE A 495 3.11 0.51 19.24
N THR A 496 4.15 1.22 19.66
CA THR A 496 5.14 1.80 18.74
C THR A 496 6.21 0.78 18.37
N LEU A 497 6.35 0.48 17.08
CA LEU A 497 7.46 -0.30 16.54
C LEU A 497 8.71 0.59 16.45
N LYS A 498 9.83 0.13 17.02
CA LYS A 498 11.11 0.84 17.02
C LYS A 498 12.06 0.33 15.96
N ASP A 499 12.25 -1.00 15.90
CA ASP A 499 13.16 -1.65 14.97
C ASP A 499 12.61 -2.98 14.49
N VAL A 500 13.07 -3.43 13.33
CA VAL A 500 12.76 -4.74 12.75
C VAL A 500 14.06 -5.40 12.29
N TYR A 501 14.29 -6.65 12.72
CA TYR A 501 15.41 -7.47 12.27
C TYR A 501 14.91 -8.78 11.68
N ASP A 502 15.58 -9.29 10.67
CA ASP A 502 15.26 -10.55 10.02
C ASP A 502 16.55 -11.35 9.83
N ASP A 503 16.67 -12.53 10.45
CA ASP A 503 17.82 -13.42 10.31
C ASP A 503 17.63 -14.50 9.24
N GLY A 504 16.53 -14.43 8.50
CA GLY A 504 16.15 -15.41 7.45
C GLY A 504 15.20 -16.49 7.97
N GLN A 505 15.28 -16.90 9.24
CA GLN A 505 14.37 -17.87 9.88
C GLN A 505 13.38 -17.20 10.82
N ARG A 506 13.80 -16.11 11.47
CA ARG A 506 13.02 -15.38 12.48
C ARG A 506 13.01 -13.90 12.19
N VAL A 507 11.92 -13.25 12.56
CA VAL A 507 11.79 -11.80 12.57
C VAL A 507 11.68 -11.32 14.02
N TYR A 508 12.40 -10.25 14.32
CA TYR A 508 12.47 -9.60 15.62
C TYR A 508 11.82 -8.23 15.51
N LEU A 509 10.64 -8.06 16.13
CA LEU A 509 9.94 -6.78 16.20
C LEU A 509 10.26 -6.12 17.54
N VAL A 510 11.06 -5.06 17.52
CA VAL A 510 11.40 -4.29 18.72
C VAL A 510 10.36 -3.20 18.91
N THR A 511 9.70 -3.20 20.06
CA THR A 511 8.65 -2.24 20.42
C THR A 511 8.96 -1.55 21.76
N GLU A 512 8.23 -0.49 22.05
CA GLU A 512 8.24 0.10 23.38
C GLU A 512 7.89 -0.94 24.46
N LEU A 513 8.51 -0.83 25.65
CA LEU A 513 8.25 -1.75 26.76
C LEU A 513 7.07 -1.26 27.59
N MET A 514 6.02 -2.08 27.69
CA MET A 514 4.81 -1.81 28.47
C MET A 514 4.99 -2.25 29.92
N ARG A 515 5.25 -1.29 30.83
CA ARG A 515 5.53 -1.58 32.25
C ARG A 515 4.28 -1.68 33.13
N GLY A 516 3.15 -1.12 32.67
CA GLY A 516 1.89 -1.10 33.43
C GLY A 516 1.09 -2.41 33.43
N GLY A 517 1.57 -3.40 32.64
CA GLY A 517 0.93 -4.72 32.55
C GLY A 517 -0.36 -4.74 31.71
N GLU A 518 -1.03 -5.87 31.71
CA GLU A 518 -2.25 -6.11 30.94
C GLU A 518 -3.50 -5.50 31.60
N LEU A 519 -4.46 -5.05 30.79
CA LEU A 519 -5.80 -4.68 31.27
C LEU A 519 -6.47 -5.86 31.98
N LEU A 520 -6.20 -7.10 31.53
CA LEU A 520 -6.69 -8.31 32.19
C LEU A 520 -6.25 -8.40 33.65
N ASP A 521 -4.96 -8.18 33.95
CA ASP A 521 -4.42 -8.23 35.30
C ASP A 521 -5.07 -7.17 36.19
N ARG A 522 -5.41 -6.03 35.63
CA ARG A 522 -6.09 -4.95 36.34
C ARG A 522 -7.54 -5.30 36.64
N ILE A 523 -8.28 -5.88 35.69
CA ILE A 523 -9.63 -6.40 35.88
C ILE A 523 -9.60 -7.47 37.03
N LEU A 524 -8.65 -8.38 36.99
CA LEU A 524 -8.50 -9.44 37.96
C LEU A 524 -8.16 -8.90 39.40
N ARG A 525 -7.33 -7.86 39.48
CA ARG A 525 -6.96 -7.22 40.76
C ARG A 525 -8.11 -6.42 41.36
N GLN A 526 -8.82 -5.63 40.57
CA GLN A 526 -9.93 -4.77 41.00
C GLN A 526 -11.27 -5.51 41.05
N ARG A 527 -11.37 -6.70 40.41
CA ARG A 527 -12.56 -7.54 40.23
C ARG A 527 -13.64 -6.93 39.31
N CYS A 528 -13.94 -5.65 39.45
CA CYS A 528 -14.78 -4.88 38.55
C CYS A 528 -14.37 -3.40 38.61
N PHE A 529 -14.62 -2.68 37.51
CA PHE A 529 -14.38 -1.26 37.40
C PHE A 529 -15.62 -0.48 37.84
N SER A 530 -15.46 0.74 38.30
CA SER A 530 -16.58 1.68 38.37
C SER A 530 -17.04 2.01 36.94
N GLU A 531 -18.29 2.46 36.77
CA GLU A 531 -18.79 2.85 35.42
C GLU A 531 -17.94 3.96 34.82
N ARG A 532 -17.44 4.90 35.61
CA ARG A 532 -16.54 5.98 35.16
C ARG A 532 -15.21 5.44 34.59
N GLU A 533 -14.58 4.52 35.31
CA GLU A 533 -13.32 3.89 34.87
C GLU A 533 -13.55 3.07 33.59
N ALA A 534 -14.61 2.27 33.56
CA ALA A 534 -14.95 1.45 32.39
C ALA A 534 -15.26 2.32 31.17
N SER A 535 -15.98 3.45 31.35
CA SER A 535 -16.26 4.40 30.28
C SER A 535 -14.99 5.06 29.75
N ALA A 536 -14.08 5.49 30.61
CA ALA A 536 -12.82 6.11 30.19
C ALA A 536 -11.92 5.13 29.42
N VAL A 537 -11.82 3.89 29.86
CA VAL A 537 -11.08 2.81 29.16
C VAL A 537 -11.73 2.51 27.83
N LEU A 538 -13.07 2.34 27.80
CA LEU A 538 -13.82 2.11 26.55
C LEU A 538 -13.61 3.26 25.56
N CYS A 539 -13.69 4.51 26.01
CA CYS A 539 -13.52 5.70 25.16
C CYS A 539 -12.16 5.69 24.45
N THR A 540 -11.08 5.43 25.20
CA THR A 540 -9.72 5.39 24.64
C THR A 540 -9.56 4.27 23.62
N ILE A 541 -10.06 3.06 23.91
CA ILE A 541 -9.98 1.93 22.99
C ILE A 541 -10.88 2.18 21.77
N ALA A 542 -12.12 2.65 21.95
CA ALA A 542 -13.06 2.91 20.85
C ALA A 542 -12.55 4.01 19.93
N ARG A 543 -11.87 5.04 20.44
CA ARG A 543 -11.20 6.09 19.64
C ARG A 543 -10.11 5.49 18.74
N THR A 544 -9.30 4.60 19.31
CA THR A 544 -8.24 3.91 18.58
C THR A 544 -8.80 2.96 17.52
N ILE A 545 -9.87 2.22 17.85
CA ILE A 545 -10.55 1.33 16.91
C ILE A 545 -11.27 2.14 15.81
N HIS A 546 -11.87 3.27 16.14
CA HIS A 546 -12.44 4.17 15.14
C HIS A 546 -11.36 4.66 14.16
N TYR A 547 -10.19 5.04 14.66
CA TYR A 547 -9.05 5.40 13.82
C TYR A 547 -8.65 4.22 12.91
N LEU A 548 -8.44 3.01 13.42
CA LEU A 548 -8.10 1.83 12.62
C LEU A 548 -9.17 1.52 11.57
N HIS A 549 -10.45 1.54 11.95
CA HIS A 549 -11.57 1.28 11.03
C HIS A 549 -11.68 2.35 9.94
N SER A 550 -11.40 3.63 10.26
CA SER A 550 -11.36 4.70 9.25
C SER A 550 -10.24 4.51 8.23
N GLN A 551 -9.18 3.81 8.63
CA GLN A 551 -8.08 3.41 7.75
C GLN A 551 -8.31 2.03 7.10
N GLY A 552 -9.49 1.44 7.27
CA GLY A 552 -9.82 0.12 6.72
C GLY A 552 -9.11 -1.05 7.40
N VAL A 553 -8.56 -0.88 8.61
CA VAL A 553 -7.90 -1.95 9.37
C VAL A 553 -8.84 -2.55 10.39
N VAL A 554 -8.96 -3.87 10.42
CA VAL A 554 -9.70 -4.65 11.44
C VAL A 554 -8.69 -5.42 12.28
N HIS A 555 -8.79 -5.29 13.61
CA HIS A 555 -7.83 -5.91 14.54
C HIS A 555 -8.03 -7.41 14.71
N ARG A 556 -9.28 -7.87 14.82
CA ARG A 556 -9.75 -9.27 14.89
C ARG A 556 -9.40 -10.08 16.14
N ASP A 557 -8.55 -9.60 17.02
CA ASP A 557 -8.18 -10.26 18.27
C ASP A 557 -8.15 -9.28 19.45
N LEU A 558 -9.17 -8.41 19.53
CA LEU A 558 -9.33 -7.52 20.67
C LEU A 558 -9.74 -8.33 21.90
N LYS A 559 -8.86 -8.34 22.90
CA LYS A 559 -9.03 -9.01 24.18
C LYS A 559 -8.22 -8.30 25.27
N PRO A 560 -8.51 -8.50 26.56
CA PRO A 560 -7.84 -7.79 27.66
C PRO A 560 -6.33 -7.97 27.70
N SER A 561 -5.80 -9.11 27.23
CA SER A 561 -4.35 -9.39 27.18
C SER A 561 -3.62 -8.66 26.05
N ASN A 562 -4.35 -8.19 25.02
CA ASN A 562 -3.80 -7.40 23.91
C ASN A 562 -3.94 -5.89 24.12
N ILE A 563 -4.33 -5.48 25.34
CA ILE A 563 -4.46 -4.09 25.76
C ILE A 563 -3.55 -3.89 26.97
N LEU A 564 -2.48 -3.12 26.77
CA LEU A 564 -1.42 -2.92 27.74
C LEU A 564 -1.38 -1.48 28.21
N TYR A 565 -0.94 -1.26 29.45
CA TYR A 565 -0.62 0.07 29.98
C TYR A 565 0.88 0.36 29.83
N MET A 566 1.23 1.53 29.36
CA MET A 566 2.62 1.97 29.23
C MET A 566 3.30 2.06 30.60
N ASP A 567 2.54 2.50 31.62
CA ASP A 567 3.01 2.70 32.99
C ASP A 567 2.01 2.19 34.04
N GLU A 568 2.42 2.17 35.30
CA GLU A 568 1.62 1.68 36.43
C GLU A 568 0.52 2.66 36.88
N SER A 569 0.46 3.89 36.35
CA SER A 569 -0.51 4.93 36.73
C SER A 569 -1.97 4.48 36.59
N GLY A 570 -2.22 3.64 35.58
CA GLY A 570 -3.55 3.19 35.21
C GLY A 570 -4.38 4.28 34.53
N ASN A 571 -3.74 5.34 34.05
CA ASN A 571 -4.39 6.33 33.24
C ASN A 571 -4.86 5.68 31.91
N PRO A 572 -6.14 5.79 31.53
CA PRO A 572 -6.63 5.27 30.26
C PRO A 572 -5.86 5.81 29.04
N GLU A 573 -5.30 7.01 29.08
CA GLU A 573 -4.48 7.57 28.00
C GLU A 573 -3.13 6.85 27.83
N SER A 574 -2.65 6.13 28.86
CA SER A 574 -1.43 5.31 28.77
C SER A 574 -1.66 3.94 28.12
N ILE A 575 -2.90 3.61 27.72
CA ILE A 575 -3.25 2.36 27.05
C ILE A 575 -2.61 2.30 25.64
N ARG A 576 -2.11 1.10 25.31
CA ARG A 576 -1.67 0.71 23.96
C ARG A 576 -2.36 -0.57 23.54
N ILE A 577 -2.94 -0.57 22.34
CA ILE A 577 -3.39 -1.78 21.68
C ILE A 577 -2.16 -2.44 21.06
N CYS A 578 -1.95 -3.71 21.30
CA CYS A 578 -0.82 -4.51 20.81
C CYS A 578 -1.29 -5.79 20.11
N ASP A 579 -0.34 -6.56 19.59
CA ASP A 579 -0.56 -7.83 18.87
C ASP A 579 -1.46 -7.70 17.64
N PHE A 580 -0.94 -7.05 16.62
CA PHE A 580 -1.58 -6.91 15.30
C PHE A 580 -1.43 -8.15 14.43
N GLY A 581 -1.00 -9.23 15.01
CA GLY A 581 -0.77 -10.47 14.32
C GLY A 581 -1.95 -11.05 13.58
N PHE A 582 -3.15 -10.79 13.98
CA PHE A 582 -4.37 -11.17 13.27
C PHE A 582 -5.02 -10.00 12.55
N ALA A 583 -4.51 -8.79 12.70
CA ALA A 583 -5.06 -7.62 12.03
C ALA A 583 -5.03 -7.77 10.50
N LYS A 584 -5.98 -7.14 9.83
CA LYS A 584 -6.14 -7.22 8.39
C LYS A 584 -6.62 -5.89 7.84
N GLN A 585 -6.03 -5.50 6.71
CA GLN A 585 -6.58 -4.43 5.88
C GLN A 585 -7.82 -4.96 5.15
N LEU A 586 -8.97 -4.28 5.27
CA LEU A 586 -10.20 -4.63 4.54
C LEU A 586 -9.99 -4.44 3.03
N ARG A 587 -10.45 -5.43 2.24
CA ARG A 587 -10.34 -5.43 0.78
C ARG A 587 -11.68 -5.08 0.14
N ALA A 588 -11.64 -4.28 -0.94
CA ALA A 588 -12.81 -3.65 -1.53
C ALA A 588 -13.77 -4.61 -2.25
N GLU A 589 -13.31 -5.75 -2.76
CA GLU A 589 -14.14 -6.59 -3.63
C GLU A 589 -15.40 -7.17 -2.96
N ASN A 590 -15.37 -7.42 -1.63
CA ASN A 590 -16.55 -7.83 -0.87
C ASN A 590 -16.65 -7.19 0.53
N GLY A 591 -15.66 -6.43 0.98
CA GLY A 591 -15.64 -5.83 2.32
C GLY A 591 -15.64 -6.82 3.48
N LEU A 592 -15.58 -8.12 3.19
CA LEU A 592 -15.77 -9.19 4.16
C LEU A 592 -14.52 -10.09 4.25
N LEU A 593 -14.14 -10.38 5.48
CA LEU A 593 -13.03 -11.28 5.81
C LEU A 593 -13.53 -12.72 5.87
N MET A 594 -12.79 -13.67 5.28
CA MET A 594 -13.23 -15.07 5.19
C MET A 594 -12.43 -16.01 6.10
N THR A 595 -11.23 -15.63 6.52
CA THR A 595 -10.37 -16.49 7.36
C THR A 595 -10.74 -16.32 8.83
N PRO A 596 -11.31 -17.33 9.51
CA PRO A 596 -11.65 -17.21 10.93
C PRO A 596 -10.38 -17.19 11.78
N CYS A 597 -10.19 -16.10 12.51
CA CYS A 597 -9.16 -15.93 13.52
C CYS A 597 -9.86 -15.44 14.78
N TYR A 598 -9.73 -16.15 15.91
CA TYR A 598 -10.44 -15.74 17.11
C TYR A 598 -9.93 -16.38 18.40
N THR A 599 -10.15 -15.67 19.50
CA THR A 599 -10.16 -16.21 20.87
C THR A 599 -11.60 -16.53 21.26
N ALA A 600 -11.92 -17.78 21.65
CA ALA A 600 -13.29 -18.29 21.79
C ALA A 600 -14.24 -17.38 22.60
N ASN A 601 -13.75 -16.76 23.68
CA ASN A 601 -14.55 -15.87 24.53
C ASN A 601 -14.87 -14.51 23.90
N PHE A 602 -14.14 -14.07 22.86
CA PHE A 602 -14.24 -12.73 22.29
C PHE A 602 -14.71 -12.73 20.81
N VAL A 603 -14.96 -13.92 20.24
CA VAL A 603 -15.34 -14.06 18.83
C VAL A 603 -16.78 -13.61 18.59
N ALA A 604 -16.99 -12.94 17.44
CA ALA A 604 -18.32 -12.52 17.02
C ALA A 604 -19.10 -13.67 16.31
N PRO A 605 -20.45 -13.71 16.39
CA PRO A 605 -21.26 -14.78 15.81
C PRO A 605 -21.09 -14.94 14.31
N GLU A 606 -20.91 -13.86 13.56
CA GLU A 606 -20.72 -13.86 12.10
C GLU A 606 -19.39 -14.52 11.70
N VAL A 607 -18.33 -14.38 12.53
CA VAL A 607 -17.04 -15.04 12.30
C VAL A 607 -17.19 -16.56 12.37
N LEU A 608 -18.02 -17.05 13.30
CA LEU A 608 -18.30 -18.49 13.44
C LEU A 608 -19.08 -19.06 12.28
N LYS A 609 -20.01 -18.28 11.69
CA LYS A 609 -20.85 -18.70 10.57
C LYS A 609 -20.10 -18.79 9.25
N ARG A 610 -18.87 -18.31 9.16
CA ARG A 610 -18.02 -18.27 7.95
C ARG A 610 -18.69 -17.63 6.72
N GLN A 611 -19.61 -16.70 6.95
CA GLN A 611 -20.35 -15.98 5.91
C GLN A 611 -19.65 -14.69 5.45
N GLY A 612 -18.41 -14.48 5.88
CA GLY A 612 -17.69 -13.22 5.74
C GLY A 612 -18.01 -12.25 6.89
N TYR A 613 -17.03 -11.47 7.31
CA TYR A 613 -17.15 -10.53 8.42
C TYR A 613 -16.30 -9.29 8.19
N ASP A 614 -16.62 -8.21 8.87
CA ASP A 614 -16.01 -6.89 8.72
C ASP A 614 -15.58 -6.29 10.07
N ALA A 615 -15.40 -4.98 10.10
CA ALA A 615 -15.03 -4.19 11.26
C ALA A 615 -15.97 -4.33 12.46
N ALA A 616 -17.22 -4.76 12.24
CA ALA A 616 -18.19 -4.97 13.32
C ALA A 616 -17.76 -6.07 14.31
N CYS A 617 -16.90 -7.01 13.90
CA CYS A 617 -16.38 -8.04 14.80
C CYS A 617 -15.52 -7.44 15.94
N ASP A 618 -14.78 -6.36 15.70
CA ASP A 618 -14.01 -5.66 16.74
C ASP A 618 -14.94 -5.00 17.77
N ILE A 619 -16.09 -4.50 17.34
CA ILE A 619 -17.08 -3.88 18.24
C ILE A 619 -17.75 -4.93 19.13
N TRP A 620 -18.00 -6.14 18.59
CA TRP A 620 -18.44 -7.26 19.42
C TRP A 620 -17.41 -7.59 20.51
N SER A 621 -16.15 -7.76 20.15
CA SER A 621 -15.05 -8.05 21.06
C SER A 621 -14.91 -6.95 22.12
N LEU A 622 -15.04 -5.68 21.72
CA LEU A 622 -15.05 -4.53 22.61
C LEU A 622 -16.27 -4.52 23.54
N GLY A 623 -17.43 -4.97 23.06
CA GLY A 623 -18.64 -5.16 23.89
C GLY A 623 -18.46 -6.23 24.96
N ILE A 624 -17.82 -7.36 24.63
CA ILE A 624 -17.45 -8.39 25.61
C ILE A 624 -16.47 -7.85 26.63
N LEU A 625 -15.49 -7.06 26.19
CA LEU A 625 -14.53 -6.41 27.09
C LEU A 625 -15.24 -5.48 28.09
N LEU A 626 -16.16 -4.62 27.59
CA LEU A 626 -16.95 -3.72 28.44
C LEU A 626 -17.79 -4.51 29.45
N TYR A 627 -18.50 -5.54 28.98
CA TYR A 627 -19.26 -6.43 29.86
C TYR A 627 -18.37 -7.00 30.98
N THR A 628 -17.17 -7.47 30.60
CA THR A 628 -16.22 -8.06 31.54
C THR A 628 -15.69 -7.05 32.58
N MET A 629 -15.43 -5.80 32.16
CA MET A 629 -15.02 -4.73 33.07
C MET A 629 -16.10 -4.41 34.10
N LEU A 630 -17.36 -4.40 33.69
CA LEU A 630 -18.50 -4.04 34.57
C LEU A 630 -18.95 -5.21 35.43
N ALA A 631 -19.04 -6.42 34.88
CA ALA A 631 -19.56 -7.59 35.57
C ALA A 631 -18.51 -8.38 36.37
N GLY A 632 -17.23 -8.33 35.89
CA GLY A 632 -16.13 -9.13 36.43
C GLY A 632 -15.99 -10.53 35.80
N PHE A 633 -16.84 -10.90 34.85
CA PHE A 633 -16.81 -12.18 34.11
C PHE A 633 -17.29 -11.98 32.66
N THR A 634 -16.98 -12.93 31.78
CA THR A 634 -17.38 -12.85 30.36
C THR A 634 -18.84 -13.28 30.17
N PRO A 635 -19.59 -12.68 29.21
CA PRO A 635 -21.04 -12.88 29.10
C PRO A 635 -21.44 -14.29 28.67
N PHE A 636 -20.57 -15.05 28.02
CA PHE A 636 -20.89 -16.36 27.42
C PHE A 636 -20.23 -17.55 28.10
N ALA A 637 -19.37 -17.34 29.12
CA ALA A 637 -18.80 -18.38 29.94
C ALA A 637 -19.57 -18.51 31.28
N ASN A 638 -20.02 -19.71 31.62
CA ASN A 638 -20.76 -19.96 32.87
C ASN A 638 -19.88 -20.51 33.98
N GLY A 639 -18.67 -20.97 33.66
CA GLY A 639 -17.77 -21.52 34.67
C GLY A 639 -16.44 -22.01 34.11
N PRO A 640 -15.55 -22.48 35.04
CA PRO A 640 -14.19 -22.90 34.65
C PRO A 640 -14.15 -24.18 33.81
N ASP A 641 -15.22 -24.96 33.81
CA ASP A 641 -15.32 -26.27 33.15
C ASP A 641 -15.97 -26.19 31.80
N ASP A 642 -16.39 -24.97 31.37
CA ASP A 642 -16.95 -24.76 30.01
C ASP A 642 -15.93 -25.12 28.93
N THR A 643 -16.36 -25.95 28.00
CA THR A 643 -15.58 -26.23 26.78
C THR A 643 -15.67 -25.06 25.80
N ALA A 644 -14.69 -24.94 24.90
CA ALA A 644 -14.72 -23.93 23.86
C ALA A 644 -15.97 -24.07 22.99
N GLU A 645 -16.44 -25.30 22.72
CA GLU A 645 -17.62 -25.60 21.91
C GLU A 645 -18.91 -25.08 22.58
N GLU A 646 -19.05 -25.23 23.91
CA GLU A 646 -20.20 -24.71 24.65
C GLU A 646 -20.24 -23.19 24.66
N ILE A 647 -19.06 -22.54 24.83
CA ILE A 647 -18.95 -21.09 24.74
C ILE A 647 -19.35 -20.60 23.33
N LEU A 648 -18.84 -21.23 22.28
CA LEU A 648 -19.14 -20.88 20.89
C LEU A 648 -20.64 -21.09 20.56
N ALA A 649 -21.27 -22.13 21.11
CA ALA A 649 -22.71 -22.35 20.97
C ALA A 649 -23.54 -21.23 21.61
N ARG A 650 -23.13 -20.75 22.81
CA ARG A 650 -23.79 -19.61 23.47
C ARG A 650 -23.55 -18.29 22.73
N VAL A 651 -22.35 -18.04 22.25
CA VAL A 651 -22.02 -16.89 21.39
C VAL A 651 -22.94 -16.90 20.15
N SER A 652 -23.09 -18.05 19.49
CA SER A 652 -23.96 -18.19 18.31
C SER A 652 -25.42 -17.91 18.62
N SER A 653 -25.88 -18.19 19.84
CA SER A 653 -27.25 -17.90 20.28
C SER A 653 -27.47 -16.43 20.62
N GLY A 654 -26.40 -15.68 20.94
CA GLY A 654 -26.44 -14.28 21.36
C GLY A 654 -27.17 -14.03 22.70
N LYS A 655 -27.40 -15.06 23.50
CA LYS A 655 -28.12 -14.93 24.77
C LYS A 655 -27.14 -14.70 25.92
N TYR A 656 -27.26 -13.59 26.61
CA TYR A 656 -26.53 -13.21 27.82
C TYR A 656 -27.43 -12.43 28.76
N ALA A 657 -27.04 -12.26 30.02
CA ALA A 657 -27.85 -11.60 31.05
C ALA A 657 -27.32 -10.18 31.33
N LEU A 658 -28.21 -9.20 31.45
CA LEU A 658 -27.96 -7.85 31.98
C LEU A 658 -28.75 -7.59 33.28
N SER A 659 -29.00 -8.63 34.06
CA SER A 659 -29.71 -8.58 35.34
C SER A 659 -29.12 -9.59 36.30
N GLY A 660 -29.26 -9.34 37.57
CA GLY A 660 -28.67 -10.15 38.67
C GLY A 660 -27.21 -9.81 38.94
N GLY A 661 -26.79 -10.00 40.19
CA GLY A 661 -25.43 -9.73 40.63
C GLY A 661 -25.06 -8.26 40.46
N ASN A 662 -23.89 -8.00 39.88
CA ASN A 662 -23.41 -6.62 39.67
C ASN A 662 -24.31 -5.81 38.71
N TRP A 663 -25.05 -6.48 37.82
CA TRP A 663 -25.93 -5.82 36.83
C TRP A 663 -27.09 -5.06 37.49
N ASP A 664 -27.51 -5.44 38.71
CA ASP A 664 -28.61 -4.77 39.40
C ASP A 664 -28.23 -3.35 39.86
N SER A 665 -26.94 -3.08 40.04
CA SER A 665 -26.38 -1.76 40.40
C SER A 665 -25.83 -0.94 39.22
N ILE A 666 -25.74 -1.54 38.04
CA ILE A 666 -25.25 -0.89 36.81
C ILE A 666 -26.38 -0.08 36.17
N SER A 667 -26.06 1.12 35.69
CA SER A 667 -27.01 2.02 35.05
C SER A 667 -27.64 1.43 33.77
N ASP A 668 -28.87 1.88 33.47
CA ASP A 668 -29.55 1.44 32.24
C ASP A 668 -28.84 1.94 30.99
N ALA A 669 -28.15 3.06 31.08
CA ALA A 669 -27.33 3.59 29.97
C ALA A 669 -26.12 2.67 29.68
N ALA A 670 -25.49 2.09 30.70
CA ALA A 670 -24.44 1.09 30.53
C ALA A 670 -24.99 -0.22 29.90
N LYS A 671 -26.15 -0.67 30.36
CA LYS A 671 -26.82 -1.85 29.79
C LYS A 671 -27.19 -1.64 28.32
N ASP A 672 -27.62 -0.43 27.98
CA ASP A 672 -28.00 -0.05 26.60
C ASP A 672 -26.78 -0.10 25.65
N VAL A 673 -25.67 0.54 26.02
CA VAL A 673 -24.45 0.49 25.17
C VAL A 673 -23.93 -0.94 25.01
N VAL A 674 -23.88 -1.74 26.10
CA VAL A 674 -23.47 -3.14 26.00
C VAL A 674 -24.39 -3.94 25.07
N SER A 675 -25.71 -3.77 25.20
CA SER A 675 -26.68 -4.50 24.37
C SER A 675 -26.56 -4.16 22.86
N LYS A 676 -26.28 -2.90 22.55
CA LYS A 676 -26.08 -2.43 21.16
C LYS A 676 -24.72 -2.86 20.59
N MET A 677 -23.68 -2.99 21.41
CA MET A 677 -22.38 -3.51 20.99
C MET A 677 -22.41 -5.04 20.80
N LEU A 678 -23.18 -5.77 21.61
CA LEU A 678 -23.36 -7.22 21.54
C LEU A 678 -24.59 -7.65 20.72
N HIS A 679 -24.97 -6.83 19.74
CA HIS A 679 -26.05 -7.22 18.81
C HIS A 679 -25.58 -8.31 17.86
N VAL A 680 -26.36 -9.40 17.73
CA VAL A 680 -26.01 -10.59 16.92
C VAL A 680 -25.87 -10.25 15.44
N ASP A 681 -26.77 -9.38 14.93
CA ASP A 681 -26.71 -8.87 13.58
C ASP A 681 -25.64 -7.75 13.50
N PRO A 682 -24.54 -7.94 12.74
CA PRO A 682 -23.48 -6.95 12.63
C PRO A 682 -23.94 -5.62 12.02
N GLN A 683 -25.01 -5.63 11.22
CA GLN A 683 -25.55 -4.40 10.62
C GLN A 683 -26.35 -3.54 11.62
N GLN A 684 -26.86 -4.14 12.69
CA GLN A 684 -27.54 -3.46 13.78
C GLN A 684 -26.61 -3.12 14.94
N ARG A 685 -25.38 -3.63 14.91
CA ARG A 685 -24.35 -3.39 15.90
C ARG A 685 -23.81 -1.96 15.75
N LEU A 686 -23.49 -1.29 16.86
CA LEU A 686 -22.87 0.03 16.82
C LEU A 686 -21.53 -0.02 16.06
N THR A 687 -21.23 1.04 15.33
CA THR A 687 -19.87 1.31 14.85
C THR A 687 -19.02 1.95 15.96
N ALA A 688 -17.70 1.96 15.81
CA ALA A 688 -16.80 2.60 16.79
C ALA A 688 -17.15 4.09 17.00
N LEU A 689 -17.52 4.81 15.94
CA LEU A 689 -17.98 6.20 16.04
C LEU A 689 -19.29 6.33 16.85
N GLN A 690 -20.25 5.45 16.63
CA GLN A 690 -21.51 5.45 17.38
C GLN A 690 -21.31 5.08 18.86
N VAL A 691 -20.34 4.22 19.17
CA VAL A 691 -19.93 3.96 20.58
C VAL A 691 -19.41 5.23 21.23
N LEU A 692 -18.55 5.99 20.55
CA LEU A 692 -18.02 7.27 21.04
C LEU A 692 -19.10 8.35 21.21
N GLN A 693 -20.17 8.29 20.44
CA GLN A 693 -21.31 9.22 20.50
C GLN A 693 -22.40 8.78 21.48
N HIS A 694 -22.27 7.60 22.09
CA HIS A 694 -23.26 7.10 23.01
C HIS A 694 -23.26 7.92 24.32
N PRO A 695 -24.44 8.33 24.88
CA PRO A 695 -24.51 9.17 26.07
C PRO A 695 -23.68 8.67 27.25
N TRP A 696 -23.67 7.36 27.50
CA TRP A 696 -22.85 6.75 28.57
C TRP A 696 -21.34 6.98 28.39
N VAL A 697 -20.86 7.12 27.17
CA VAL A 697 -19.44 7.40 26.87
C VAL A 697 -19.19 8.90 26.87
N VAL A 698 -20.09 9.70 26.30
CA VAL A 698 -19.98 11.17 26.23
C VAL A 698 -20.01 11.79 27.62
N ASP A 699 -20.94 11.35 28.47
CA ASP A 699 -21.10 11.85 29.83
C ASP A 699 -20.24 11.06 30.85
N GLY A 700 -19.20 10.38 30.40
CA GLY A 700 -18.38 9.46 31.19
C GLY A 700 -17.83 10.04 32.51
N GLU A 701 -17.48 11.35 32.53
CA GLU A 701 -16.99 12.02 33.73
C GLU A 701 -18.08 12.22 34.81
N GLN A 702 -19.35 12.17 34.45
CA GLN A 702 -20.48 12.33 35.36
C GLN A 702 -20.93 10.98 35.96
N LEU A 703 -20.41 9.87 35.46
CA LEU A 703 -20.78 8.54 35.91
C LEU A 703 -20.30 8.25 37.34
N PRO A 704 -20.97 7.31 38.06
CA PRO A 704 -20.59 6.93 39.41
C PRO A 704 -19.15 6.44 39.52
N GLN A 705 -18.43 6.93 40.51
CA GLN A 705 -17.04 6.54 40.80
C GLN A 705 -16.97 5.43 41.88
N SER A 706 -18.10 5.08 42.50
CA SER A 706 -18.16 4.00 43.48
C SER A 706 -17.93 2.64 42.81
N GLN A 707 -17.04 1.84 43.35
CA GLN A 707 -16.87 0.44 42.92
C GLN A 707 -18.19 -0.32 43.07
N LEU A 708 -18.54 -1.11 42.06
CA LEU A 708 -19.74 -1.95 42.08
C LEU A 708 -19.66 -2.99 43.23
N SER A 709 -20.79 -3.27 43.86
CA SER A 709 -20.87 -4.12 45.08
C SER A 709 -20.31 -5.52 44.85
N ARG A 710 -19.64 -6.05 45.90
CA ARG A 710 -19.02 -7.38 45.87
C ARG A 710 -20.09 -8.47 45.99
N HIS A 711 -20.42 -9.15 44.90
CA HIS A 711 -20.95 -10.51 44.96
C HIS A 711 -19.87 -11.48 44.50
N ASP A 712 -19.76 -12.64 45.16
CA ASP A 712 -18.69 -13.64 44.96
C ASP A 712 -18.62 -14.06 43.49
N VAL A 713 -17.58 -13.64 42.80
CA VAL A 713 -17.31 -13.98 41.42
C VAL A 713 -16.08 -14.89 41.38
N HIS A 714 -16.27 -16.14 41.04
CA HIS A 714 -15.20 -17.07 40.75
C HIS A 714 -14.59 -16.80 39.36
N LEU A 715 -13.68 -15.82 39.28
CA LEU A 715 -12.78 -15.68 38.15
C LEU A 715 -11.67 -16.72 38.23
N VAL A 716 -11.80 -17.80 37.51
CA VAL A 716 -10.78 -18.84 37.45
C VAL A 716 -9.68 -18.42 36.49
N LYS A 717 -8.53 -18.14 37.07
CA LYS A 717 -7.28 -18.01 36.35
C LYS A 717 -6.87 -19.38 35.80
N ARG A 718 -7.42 -19.80 34.64
CA ARG A 718 -6.77 -20.84 33.84
C ARG A 718 -5.54 -20.20 33.19
N ARG A 719 -4.36 -20.73 33.56
CA ARG A 719 -3.11 -20.42 32.85
C ARG A 719 -3.40 -20.56 31.39
N SER A 720 -3.16 -19.48 30.65
CA SER A 720 -3.28 -19.38 29.20
C SER A 720 -2.27 -20.25 28.41
N GLN A 721 -1.85 -21.38 28.97
CA GLN A 721 -0.86 -22.28 28.38
C GLN A 721 -1.45 -23.38 27.48
N ALA A 722 -2.77 -23.46 27.29
CA ALA A 722 -3.34 -24.62 26.59
C ALA A 722 -4.11 -24.32 25.29
N PHE A 723 -4.30 -23.05 24.86
CA PHE A 723 -5.04 -22.75 23.62
C PHE A 723 -4.52 -21.49 22.91
N TRP A 724 -3.27 -21.55 22.45
CA TRP A 724 -2.71 -20.63 21.46
C TRP A 724 -2.34 -21.36 20.17
#